data_eeb7b93e8154a338ae9175a58f302b29
#
_entry.id   eeb7b93e8154a338ae9175a58f302b29
#
_cell.length_a   1.000
_cell.length_b   1.000
_cell.length_c   1.000
_cell.angle_alpha   90.00
_cell.angle_beta   90.00
_cell.angle_gamma   90.00
#
_symmetry.space_group_name_H-M   'P 1'
#
loop_
_entity.id
_entity.type
_entity.pdbx_description
1 polymer ?
#
loop_
_entity_poly.entity_id
_entity_poly.type
_entity_poly.pdbx_seq_one_letter_code
_entity_poly.pdbx_strand_id
1 'polypeptide(L)'
;VLNRLLYTCAVSALALGIASPAIAQTAPAATPAPAASTEDSNDDIVVTAQGRSQLLANVPLAVSAVTAQSLSLSGANDIRQLSQLAPSLLVSSTGNEANGSPRIRGIGTVGDNPGLESSVAVFIDGVYRSRAGIGLNELGEIDRVEVLRGPQGTLGGRNASAGVINIFSKKPSFTFGGNAEATYGNYDFYRLAGAINVPLTETIAARVDAVYVNRKGFYNDTTNNTDVNDRNRYFVRGQILYQPSADFSLRLIGDYTHRNEKCCAATYVGSSVNPYIGNLNTPATPLLQPGASPPRVNDSGNNIINVLNDLGQPLAGFNQGYSRNISVSPGRSFAGLTTDAGISGEVNWSLGGGINLTSITAYRSYKNDQGGDIDYSAVDILYRAADGGSSRQFKTFTQELRLNGEAFNGHLDWLVGGFFANEDLTVHDNLKFGTQYGRFATCRIISGGGLAAFYSPTSPGCFAPSGAATIGALSGLSGPDVLAGFTLLDSLNNLGSTNDTYKQNSLNYAAFTHNIIHVTDTLDVTLGGRYTHERKKFDATFGNNNNVCTQLQARLTDDITNPLTTATGRALAGSLVGLGCQGNSTAELNGVSINSQRSESRFSGTAIVSWKPINHLLVYASYARGYKAGGFNLDRSALKAPITATGTTTFAAAGGAQSLAANLQFAPETVNAYEVGAKYSTGPFSLSLAAFRQQFSNFQLNTFNGTVFLVQSINGCSSSLAGGDRDTNAATGVCPAGDVGYGVLSQGVEAEASLVPIRNVRVNLGFTYQSSKYRDNLVGSASGGALDPALRKLPGDNLSNAPEVVVTSSFAWTPRIGNSGLSGLFYIDSRLSGDYNTGSDLFPQKEQDSFALFNARVGLRGKDEQWAIEFWGQNIFNKDYAQVAFNSPFQAGATSAPFTDPQYPGGRQIFSQFLAEPRTYGVTLRGKF
;
A
#
# COMPACT_ATOMS: atom_id res chain seq x y z
N VAL A 1 33.62 15.05 0.73
CA VAL A 1 33.83 16.24 1.59
C VAL A 1 32.68 16.31 2.61
N LEU A 2 31.47 15.96 2.25
CA LEU A 2 30.30 15.99 3.18
C LEU A 2 30.38 14.91 4.27
N ASN A 3 30.95 13.73 3.97
CA ASN A 3 31.11 12.63 4.93
C ASN A 3 32.13 12.89 6.07
N ARG A 4 33.00 13.87 5.93
CA ARG A 4 33.95 14.23 7.01
C ARG A 4 33.42 15.28 7.98
N LEU A 5 32.38 16.05 7.58
CA LEU A 5 31.75 17.04 8.45
C LEU A 5 30.75 16.47 9.44
N LEU A 6 30.13 15.34 9.12
CA LEU A 6 29.18 14.66 10.01
C LEU A 6 29.82 13.94 11.20
N TYR A 7 31.04 13.43 11.03
CA TYR A 7 31.78 12.80 12.13
C TYR A 7 32.29 13.80 13.18
N THR A 8 32.56 15.04 12.79
CA THR A 8 33.05 16.09 13.71
C THR A 8 31.93 16.73 14.54
N CYS A 9 30.69 16.79 14.04
CA CYS A 9 29.56 17.34 14.81
C CYS A 9 29.01 16.38 15.88
N ALA A 10 29.07 15.06 15.67
CA ALA A 10 28.59 14.07 16.63
C ALA A 10 29.50 13.94 17.87
N VAL A 11 30.80 14.14 17.70
CA VAL A 11 31.77 14.06 18.82
C VAL A 11 31.80 15.36 19.64
N SER A 12 31.46 16.50 19.04
CA SER A 12 31.42 17.79 19.75
C SER A 12 30.18 17.97 20.63
N ALA A 13 29.09 17.29 20.35
CA ALA A 13 27.88 17.34 21.16
C ALA A 13 28.00 16.53 22.47
N LEU A 14 28.89 15.51 22.49
CA LEU A 14 29.11 14.70 23.71
C LEU A 14 30.09 15.33 24.69
N ALA A 15 30.90 16.33 24.27
CA ALA A 15 31.93 16.95 25.09
C ALA A 15 31.47 18.21 25.85
N LEU A 16 30.26 18.70 25.65
CA LEU A 16 29.70 19.91 26.28
C LEU A 16 28.85 19.63 27.53
N GLY A 17 28.78 18.39 27.99
CA GLY A 17 28.00 17.99 29.15
C GLY A 17 28.66 18.04 30.54
N ILE A 18 29.92 18.52 30.66
CA ILE A 18 30.63 18.55 31.94
C ILE A 18 31.30 19.92 32.18
N ALA A 19 30.51 20.93 32.49
CA ALA A 19 30.94 22.08 33.28
C ALA A 19 29.74 22.94 33.71
N SER A 20 29.31 22.80 34.94
CA SER A 20 28.43 23.74 35.59
C SER A 20 29.25 24.67 36.49
N PRO A 21 29.00 25.97 36.47
CA PRO A 21 29.10 26.71 37.71
C PRO A 21 27.74 27.23 38.15
N ALA A 22 27.45 26.95 39.41
CA ALA A 22 26.32 27.48 40.14
C ALA A 22 26.50 29.00 40.38
N ILE A 23 25.43 29.76 40.03
CA ILE A 23 25.24 31.09 40.67
C ILE A 23 23.77 31.12 41.10
N ALA A 24 23.59 31.15 42.45
CA ALA A 24 22.30 31.32 43.06
C ALA A 24 21.88 32.80 43.00
N GLN A 25 20.70 33.06 42.45
CA GLN A 25 19.92 34.24 42.74
C GLN A 25 18.52 33.85 43.15
N THR A 26 18.15 34.26 44.36
CA THR A 26 16.81 34.14 44.93
C THR A 26 15.82 35.05 44.18
N ALA A 27 14.81 34.44 43.59
CA ALA A 27 13.61 35.10 43.07
C ALA A 27 12.37 34.73 43.92
N PRO A 28 11.32 35.58 43.92
CA PRO A 28 10.18 35.42 44.85
C PRO A 28 9.34 34.20 44.45
N ALA A 29 8.66 33.62 45.47
CA ALA A 29 7.82 32.46 45.33
C ALA A 29 6.77 32.65 44.22
N ALA A 30 6.91 31.85 43.16
CA ALA A 30 5.91 31.68 42.16
C ALA A 30 4.75 30.80 42.67
N THR A 31 3.55 31.18 42.35
CA THR A 31 2.32 30.41 42.51
C THR A 31 2.53 28.99 41.95
N PRO A 32 2.02 27.94 42.60
CA PRO A 32 2.22 26.58 42.11
C PRO A 32 1.63 26.44 40.72
N ALA A 33 2.47 26.05 39.78
CA ALA A 33 2.03 25.60 38.47
C ALA A 33 1.06 24.41 38.64
N PRO A 34 0.03 24.26 37.81
CA PRO A 34 -0.81 23.10 37.85
C PRO A 34 0.06 21.86 37.74
N ALA A 35 -0.12 20.93 38.65
CA ALA A 35 0.58 19.64 38.63
C ALA A 35 0.42 19.03 37.25
N ALA A 36 1.52 18.56 36.64
CA ALA A 36 1.47 17.79 35.42
C ALA A 36 0.44 16.67 35.62
N SER A 37 -0.61 16.69 34.83
CA SER A 37 -1.62 15.63 34.82
C SER A 37 -0.91 14.31 34.57
N THR A 38 -0.99 13.41 35.54
CA THR A 38 -0.57 12.03 35.32
C THR A 38 -1.55 11.44 34.31
N GLU A 39 -1.07 11.06 33.11
CA GLU A 39 -1.83 10.39 32.03
C GLU A 39 -2.38 9.01 32.45
N ASP A 40 -2.91 8.88 33.65
CA ASP A 40 -3.38 7.62 34.21
C ASP A 40 -4.90 7.43 34.06
N SER A 41 -5.60 8.35 33.37
CA SER A 41 -7.05 8.21 33.14
C SER A 41 -7.35 8.05 31.64
N ASN A 42 -8.33 7.22 31.31
CA ASN A 42 -8.86 7.07 29.95
C ASN A 42 -9.68 8.29 29.49
N ASP A 43 -10.02 9.18 30.41
CA ASP A 43 -10.87 10.37 30.15
C ASP A 43 -10.08 11.52 29.52
N ASP A 44 -8.74 11.44 29.46
CA ASP A 44 -7.89 12.57 29.03
C ASP A 44 -7.45 12.50 27.56
N ILE A 45 -7.88 11.47 26.78
CA ILE A 45 -7.48 11.34 25.39
C ILE A 45 -8.22 12.36 24.52
N VAL A 46 -7.49 13.37 24.06
CA VAL A 46 -8.01 14.41 23.15
C VAL A 46 -7.71 14.05 21.70
N VAL A 47 -8.73 14.16 20.85
CA VAL A 47 -8.62 13.94 19.41
C VAL A 47 -9.16 15.12 18.62
N THR A 48 -8.81 15.17 17.32
CA THR A 48 -9.25 16.25 16.42
C THR A 48 -10.12 15.75 15.27
N ALA A 49 -10.78 14.63 15.46
CA ALA A 49 -11.54 13.90 14.45
C ALA A 49 -12.66 14.73 13.77
N GLN A 50 -13.23 15.71 14.47
CA GLN A 50 -14.27 16.62 13.92
C GLN A 50 -13.73 18.01 13.54
N GLY A 51 -12.42 18.16 13.36
CA GLY A 51 -11.78 19.45 13.09
C GLY A 51 -11.71 20.38 14.31
N ARG A 52 -12.02 19.85 15.49
CA ARG A 52 -11.97 20.51 16.80
C ARG A 52 -11.31 19.58 17.81
N SER A 53 -10.66 20.15 18.82
CA SER A 53 -10.13 19.37 19.94
C SER A 53 -11.26 18.93 20.87
N GLN A 54 -11.47 17.64 21.00
CA GLN A 54 -12.53 17.04 21.80
C GLN A 54 -12.02 15.78 22.52
N LEU A 55 -12.58 15.48 23.68
CA LEU A 55 -12.32 14.21 24.35
C LEU A 55 -12.83 13.06 23.47
N LEU A 56 -12.04 12.00 23.34
CA LEU A 56 -12.37 10.82 22.53
C LEU A 56 -13.73 10.22 22.90
N ALA A 57 -14.07 10.24 24.18
CA ALA A 57 -15.35 9.77 24.71
C ALA A 57 -16.56 10.56 24.18
N ASN A 58 -16.36 11.83 23.81
CA ASN A 58 -17.42 12.72 23.31
C ASN A 58 -17.52 12.77 21.77
N VAL A 59 -16.62 12.10 21.06
CA VAL A 59 -16.64 12.10 19.57
C VAL A 59 -17.58 11.02 19.04
N PRO A 60 -18.68 11.38 18.36
CA PRO A 60 -19.66 10.42 17.84
C PRO A 60 -19.22 9.78 16.51
N LEU A 61 -18.05 9.17 16.51
CA LEU A 61 -17.42 8.46 15.40
C LEU A 61 -16.60 7.29 15.93
N ALA A 62 -16.41 6.26 15.12
CA ALA A 62 -15.47 5.19 15.40
C ALA A 62 -14.03 5.68 15.17
N VAL A 63 -13.28 5.91 16.24
CA VAL A 63 -11.89 6.41 16.21
C VAL A 63 -11.04 5.58 17.15
N SER A 64 -9.89 5.08 16.67
CA SER A 64 -8.81 4.56 17.51
C SER A 64 -7.77 5.65 17.71
N ALA A 65 -7.49 6.00 18.96
CA ALA A 65 -6.43 6.95 19.31
C ALA A 65 -5.25 6.19 19.92
N VAL A 66 -4.09 6.24 19.27
CA VAL A 66 -2.85 5.63 19.75
C VAL A 66 -1.96 6.74 20.31
N THR A 67 -1.74 6.71 21.61
CA THR A 67 -0.96 7.73 22.33
C THR A 67 0.55 7.55 22.15
N ALA A 68 1.34 8.59 22.42
CA ALA A 68 2.80 8.52 22.45
C ALA A 68 3.32 7.38 23.36
N GLN A 69 2.67 7.16 24.50
CA GLN A 69 3.01 6.09 25.42
C GLN A 69 2.78 4.71 24.79
N SER A 70 1.62 4.48 24.15
CA SER A 70 1.32 3.22 23.46
C SER A 70 2.30 2.95 22.31
N LEU A 71 2.68 3.97 21.55
CA LEU A 71 3.70 3.86 20.48
C LEU A 71 5.06 3.49 21.06
N SER A 72 5.48 4.13 22.15
CA SER A 72 6.75 3.86 22.82
C SER A 72 6.81 2.45 23.40
N LEU A 73 5.73 1.97 24.03
CA LEU A 73 5.65 0.63 24.63
C LEU A 73 5.67 -0.46 23.56
N SER A 74 4.90 -0.32 22.50
CA SER A 74 4.86 -1.28 21.39
C SER A 74 6.12 -1.25 20.53
N GLY A 75 6.86 -0.13 20.50
CA GLY A 75 7.98 0.10 19.60
C GLY A 75 7.54 0.36 18.17
N ALA A 76 6.30 0.80 17.96
CA ALA A 76 5.78 1.16 16.65
C ALA A 76 6.40 2.49 16.18
N ASN A 77 7.22 2.43 15.13
CA ASN A 77 7.96 3.56 14.57
C ASN A 77 7.44 3.99 13.19
N ASP A 78 6.63 3.16 12.54
CA ASP A 78 5.99 3.45 11.25
C ASP A 78 4.51 3.02 11.23
N ILE A 79 3.78 3.41 10.17
CA ILE A 79 2.34 3.13 10.02
C ILE A 79 2.05 1.62 9.94
N ARG A 80 2.96 0.79 9.42
CA ARG A 80 2.74 -0.67 9.28
C ARG A 80 2.56 -1.33 10.65
N GLN A 81 3.35 -0.89 11.61
CA GLN A 81 3.31 -1.41 12.98
C GLN A 81 2.06 -0.97 13.76
N LEU A 82 1.36 0.10 13.31
CA LEU A 82 0.08 0.51 13.90
C LEU A 82 -1.01 -0.55 13.76
N SER A 83 -0.89 -1.46 12.78
CA SER A 83 -1.81 -2.60 12.64
C SER A 83 -1.88 -3.47 13.90
N GLN A 84 -0.82 -3.49 14.72
CA GLN A 84 -0.79 -4.22 16.00
C GLN A 84 -1.66 -3.54 17.08
N LEU A 85 -1.88 -2.24 16.96
CA LEU A 85 -2.56 -1.43 17.98
C LEU A 85 -4.02 -1.07 17.59
N ALA A 86 -4.35 -1.11 16.30
CA ALA A 86 -5.68 -0.76 15.78
C ALA A 86 -6.29 -1.98 15.07
N PRO A 87 -7.36 -2.61 15.60
CA PRO A 87 -7.83 -3.91 15.12
C PRO A 87 -8.39 -3.86 13.69
N SER A 88 -9.05 -2.79 13.29
CA SER A 88 -9.62 -2.62 11.94
C SER A 88 -8.60 -2.16 10.89
N LEU A 89 -7.37 -1.84 11.29
CA LEU A 89 -6.30 -1.39 10.41
C LEU A 89 -5.42 -2.58 9.99
N LEU A 90 -5.17 -2.70 8.69
CA LEU A 90 -4.15 -3.56 8.12
C LEU A 90 -3.30 -2.72 7.17
N VAL A 91 -1.98 -2.81 7.29
CA VAL A 91 -1.05 -2.16 6.35
C VAL A 91 -0.15 -3.23 5.75
N SER A 92 -0.21 -3.41 4.45
CA SER A 92 0.63 -4.36 3.69
C SER A 92 1.61 -3.61 2.79
N SER A 93 2.76 -4.23 2.52
CA SER A 93 3.73 -3.77 1.54
C SER A 93 3.75 -4.69 0.32
N THR A 94 4.03 -4.14 -0.85
CA THR A 94 4.19 -4.85 -2.12
C THR A 94 5.64 -4.79 -2.60
N GLY A 95 5.90 -4.95 -3.89
CA GLY A 95 7.24 -4.87 -4.50
C GLY A 95 7.95 -3.51 -4.36
N ASN A 96 7.31 -2.53 -3.74
CA ASN A 96 7.89 -1.24 -3.42
C ASN A 96 7.24 -0.68 -2.16
N GLU A 97 8.01 -0.17 -1.20
CA GLU A 97 7.46 0.45 0.01
C GLU A 97 6.61 1.70 -0.29
N ALA A 98 6.87 2.41 -1.39
CA ALA A 98 6.04 3.53 -1.83
C ALA A 98 4.60 3.12 -2.20
N ASN A 99 4.36 1.85 -2.39
CA ASN A 99 3.06 1.27 -2.71
C ASN A 99 2.40 0.63 -1.47
N GLY A 100 2.89 0.89 -0.28
CA GLY A 100 2.26 0.46 0.97
C GLY A 100 0.80 0.90 1.02
N SER A 101 -0.08 0.00 1.42
CA SER A 101 -1.52 0.21 1.38
C SER A 101 -2.17 -0.03 2.74
N PRO A 102 -2.59 1.04 3.43
CA PRO A 102 -3.47 0.88 4.56
C PRO A 102 -4.88 0.48 4.11
N ARG A 103 -5.46 -0.42 4.86
CA ARG A 103 -6.85 -0.84 4.76
C ARG A 103 -7.56 -0.62 6.09
N ILE A 104 -8.77 -0.12 6.02
CA ILE A 104 -9.65 0.02 7.18
C ILE A 104 -10.95 -0.71 6.89
N ARG A 105 -11.38 -1.59 7.81
CA ARG A 105 -12.58 -2.42 7.61
C ARG A 105 -12.52 -3.27 6.32
N GLY A 106 -11.34 -3.82 6.00
CA GLY A 106 -11.09 -4.60 4.79
C GLY A 106 -11.00 -3.79 3.50
N ILE A 107 -11.28 -2.49 3.53
CA ILE A 107 -11.26 -1.61 2.36
C ILE A 107 -9.93 -0.88 2.24
N GLY A 108 -9.30 -1.01 1.09
CA GLY A 108 -8.05 -0.34 0.77
C GLY A 108 -7.66 -0.56 -0.68
N THR A 109 -6.51 -0.03 -1.06
CA THR A 109 -6.04 -0.07 -2.45
C THR A 109 -4.77 -0.89 -2.51
N VAL A 110 -4.70 -1.89 -3.37
CA VAL A 110 -3.43 -2.58 -3.71
C VAL A 110 -2.68 -1.72 -4.70
N GLY A 111 -1.42 -1.37 -4.40
CA GLY A 111 -0.89 -0.17 -4.95
C GLY A 111 0.32 -0.21 -5.87
N ASP A 112 0.34 -0.92 -7.03
CA ASP A 112 1.44 -0.76 -8.00
C ASP A 112 1.12 0.18 -9.18
N ASN A 113 -0.04 0.81 -9.20
CA ASN A 113 -0.40 1.80 -10.21
C ASN A 113 -0.21 3.22 -9.63
N PRO A 114 0.79 4.00 -10.07
CA PRO A 114 1.04 5.33 -9.53
C PRO A 114 -0.07 6.34 -9.83
N GLY A 115 -0.93 6.08 -10.81
CA GLY A 115 -2.12 6.89 -11.10
C GLY A 115 -3.29 6.65 -10.13
N LEU A 116 -3.24 5.56 -9.35
CA LEU A 116 -4.28 5.18 -8.41
C LEU A 116 -4.00 5.76 -7.02
N GLU A 117 -4.99 6.44 -6.46
CA GLU A 117 -4.91 7.02 -5.13
C GLU A 117 -5.40 6.03 -4.06
N SER A 118 -5.09 6.27 -2.78
CA SER A 118 -5.50 5.40 -1.68
C SER A 118 -6.97 5.58 -1.32
N SER A 119 -7.63 4.55 -0.77
CA SER A 119 -8.96 4.66 -0.15
C SER A 119 -8.88 5.17 1.30
N VAL A 120 -7.69 5.13 1.92
CA VAL A 120 -7.40 5.67 3.24
C VAL A 120 -6.49 6.87 3.09
N ALA A 121 -6.95 8.04 3.47
CA ALA A 121 -6.15 9.26 3.45
C ALA A 121 -5.19 9.30 4.64
N VAL A 122 -3.96 9.75 4.42
CA VAL A 122 -2.96 9.95 5.47
C VAL A 122 -2.62 11.42 5.59
N PHE A 123 -2.69 11.95 6.80
CA PHE A 123 -2.26 13.31 7.13
C PHE A 123 -1.15 13.26 8.19
N ILE A 124 -0.15 14.09 8.03
CA ILE A 124 0.88 14.31 9.05
C ILE A 124 0.90 15.81 9.37
N ASP A 125 0.61 16.15 10.63
CA ASP A 125 0.45 17.54 11.09
C ASP A 125 -0.54 18.36 10.22
N GLY A 126 -1.67 17.74 9.86
CA GLY A 126 -2.71 18.35 9.02
C GLY A 126 -2.36 18.42 7.52
N VAL A 127 -1.17 18.03 7.10
CA VAL A 127 -0.74 18.03 5.69
C VAL A 127 -1.08 16.70 5.02
N TYR A 128 -1.89 16.75 3.98
CA TYR A 128 -2.29 15.59 3.18
C TYR A 128 -1.08 14.93 2.49
N ARG A 129 -1.00 13.60 2.58
CA ARG A 129 -0.05 12.76 1.84
C ARG A 129 -0.76 12.12 0.65
N SER A 130 -0.35 12.47 -0.54
CA SER A 130 -1.06 12.11 -1.78
C SER A 130 -1.10 10.61 -2.07
N ARG A 131 -0.15 9.88 -1.53
CA ARG A 131 -0.11 8.40 -1.58
C ARG A 131 0.18 7.84 -0.21
N ALA A 132 -0.48 6.76 0.16
CA ALA A 132 -0.36 6.16 1.48
C ALA A 132 1.06 5.69 1.79
N GLY A 133 1.76 5.16 0.80
CA GLY A 133 3.16 4.71 0.95
C GLY A 133 4.16 5.82 1.30
N ILE A 134 3.83 7.08 1.00
CA ILE A 134 4.65 8.23 1.40
C ILE A 134 4.68 8.39 2.93
N GLY A 135 3.62 7.95 3.63
CA GLY A 135 3.57 7.93 5.08
C GLY A 135 4.35 6.79 5.76
N LEU A 136 4.92 5.85 4.98
CA LEU A 136 5.69 4.70 5.51
C LEU A 136 7.16 5.07 5.80
N ASN A 137 7.41 6.21 6.39
CA ASN A 137 8.72 6.68 6.82
C ASN A 137 8.89 6.58 8.33
N GLU A 138 10.11 6.73 8.82
CA GLU A 138 10.34 7.04 10.23
C GLU A 138 9.61 8.35 10.57
N LEU A 139 8.89 8.37 11.68
CA LEU A 139 7.99 9.48 12.01
C LEU A 139 8.58 10.48 13.00
N GLY A 140 9.78 10.17 13.58
CA GLY A 140 10.35 10.95 14.66
C GLY A 140 9.53 10.85 15.95
N GLU A 141 9.56 11.86 16.81
CA GLU A 141 8.76 11.86 18.03
C GLU A 141 7.30 12.25 17.70
N ILE A 142 6.39 11.34 18.01
CA ILE A 142 4.95 11.44 17.76
C ILE A 142 4.23 11.77 19.07
N ASP A 143 3.24 12.66 18.99
CA ASP A 143 2.31 12.95 20.07
C ASP A 143 1.19 11.90 20.12
N ARG A 144 0.54 11.67 18.99
CA ARG A 144 -0.52 10.66 18.84
C ARG A 144 -0.78 10.32 17.39
N VAL A 145 -1.47 9.20 17.18
CA VAL A 145 -2.05 8.80 15.89
C VAL A 145 -3.54 8.57 16.07
N GLU A 146 -4.35 9.16 15.21
CA GLU A 146 -5.80 8.97 15.16
C GLU A 146 -6.16 8.17 13.90
N VAL A 147 -6.84 7.03 14.06
CA VAL A 147 -7.37 6.22 12.96
C VAL A 147 -8.89 6.38 12.94
N LEU A 148 -9.38 7.18 12.00
CA LEU A 148 -10.81 7.45 11.79
C LEU A 148 -11.35 6.41 10.81
N ARG A 149 -12.36 5.68 11.23
CA ARG A 149 -12.94 4.57 10.46
C ARG A 149 -14.19 5.01 9.70
N GLY A 150 -14.37 4.46 8.50
CA GLY A 150 -15.45 4.85 7.61
C GLY A 150 -15.19 6.15 6.85
N PRO A 151 -16.09 6.53 5.93
CA PRO A 151 -15.87 7.67 5.05
C PRO A 151 -15.73 8.99 5.83
N GLN A 152 -14.66 9.71 5.57
CA GLN A 152 -14.34 11.01 6.16
C GLN A 152 -14.33 12.12 5.10
N GLY A 153 -15.20 12.01 4.08
CA GLY A 153 -15.19 12.89 2.92
C GLY A 153 -15.46 14.37 3.22
N THR A 154 -16.12 14.71 4.32
CA THR A 154 -16.45 16.10 4.69
C THR A 154 -15.19 16.87 5.09
N LEU A 155 -14.43 16.41 6.05
CA LEU A 155 -13.22 17.06 6.56
C LEU A 155 -11.95 16.51 5.88
N GLY A 156 -11.82 15.19 5.74
CA GLY A 156 -10.68 14.54 5.07
C GLY A 156 -10.67 14.71 3.55
N GLY A 157 -11.80 15.07 2.95
CA GLY A 157 -11.90 15.34 1.52
C GLY A 157 -11.86 14.11 0.63
N ARG A 158 -11.16 14.23 -0.52
CA ARG A 158 -11.00 13.12 -1.46
C ARG A 158 -10.15 11.98 -0.86
N ASN A 159 -10.33 10.77 -1.36
CA ASN A 159 -9.50 9.62 -1.01
C ASN A 159 -9.58 9.19 0.47
N ALA A 160 -10.66 9.59 1.13
CA ALA A 160 -11.03 9.19 2.48
C ALA A 160 -12.29 8.32 2.47
N SER A 161 -12.43 7.45 1.45
CA SER A 161 -13.62 6.60 1.27
C SER A 161 -13.68 5.45 2.29
N ALA A 162 -12.53 4.97 2.78
CA ALA A 162 -12.45 3.93 3.81
C ALA A 162 -12.13 4.49 5.20
N GLY A 163 -11.42 5.61 5.27
CA GLY A 163 -11.03 6.24 6.52
C GLY A 163 -9.89 7.24 6.38
N VAL A 164 -9.40 7.69 7.53
CA VAL A 164 -8.27 8.63 7.63
C VAL A 164 -7.32 8.19 8.73
N ILE A 165 -6.02 8.34 8.50
CA ILE A 165 -4.97 8.24 9.51
C ILE A 165 -4.37 9.62 9.69
N ASN A 166 -4.57 10.22 10.87
CA ASN A 166 -3.94 11.48 11.26
C ASN A 166 -2.77 11.19 12.21
N ILE A 167 -1.60 11.71 11.88
CA ILE A 167 -0.38 11.59 12.67
C ILE A 167 0.00 12.99 13.13
N PHE A 168 0.17 13.15 14.43
CA PHE A 168 0.57 14.42 15.05
C PHE A 168 1.96 14.27 15.64
N SER A 169 2.88 15.09 15.17
CA SER A 169 4.20 15.17 15.75
C SER A 169 4.19 16.01 17.03
N LYS A 170 5.12 15.72 17.93
CA LYS A 170 5.29 16.51 19.16
C LYS A 170 5.69 17.93 18.82
N LYS A 171 4.91 18.90 19.36
CA LYS A 171 5.10 20.33 19.09
C LYS A 171 6.28 20.89 19.91
N PRO A 172 6.93 22.00 19.46
CA PRO A 172 7.82 22.78 20.32
C PRO A 172 7.09 23.28 21.56
N SER A 173 7.80 23.40 22.68
CA SER A 173 7.31 23.93 23.96
C SER A 173 8.28 24.97 24.53
N PHE A 174 7.81 25.79 25.45
CA PHE A 174 8.61 26.82 26.11
C PHE A 174 9.40 26.27 27.32
N THR A 175 9.58 24.97 27.40
CA THR A 175 10.42 24.32 28.40
C THR A 175 11.59 23.64 27.70
N PHE A 176 12.83 23.86 28.20
CA PHE A 176 13.97 23.13 27.67
C PHE A 176 13.87 21.63 28.03
N GLY A 177 14.24 20.77 27.07
CA GLY A 177 14.28 19.33 27.30
C GLY A 177 14.60 18.56 26.01
N GLY A 178 14.82 17.28 26.17
CA GLY A 178 15.14 16.41 25.05
C GLY A 178 15.13 14.94 25.43
N ASN A 179 15.32 14.11 24.41
CA ASN A 179 15.50 12.67 24.59
C ASN A 179 16.48 12.11 23.57
N ALA A 180 17.06 10.97 23.91
CA ALA A 180 17.90 10.19 23.02
C ALA A 180 17.57 8.72 23.18
N GLU A 181 17.58 7.97 22.10
CA GLU A 181 17.35 6.54 22.05
C GLU A 181 18.43 5.88 21.18
N ALA A 182 18.97 4.77 21.68
CA ALA A 182 19.87 3.89 20.95
C ALA A 182 19.35 2.46 21.05
N THR A 183 19.09 1.85 19.92
CA THR A 183 18.59 0.46 19.80
C THR A 183 19.59 -0.38 19.03
N TYR A 184 19.84 -1.60 19.51
CA TYR A 184 20.59 -2.63 18.81
C TYR A 184 19.82 -3.96 18.83
N GLY A 185 19.85 -4.70 17.71
CA GLY A 185 19.11 -5.95 17.58
C GLY A 185 19.70 -6.91 16.55
N ASN A 186 19.03 -8.06 16.38
CA ASN A 186 19.41 -9.02 15.36
C ASN A 186 19.29 -8.43 13.93
N TYR A 187 19.88 -9.08 12.92
CA TYR A 187 20.08 -8.56 11.58
C TYR A 187 20.97 -7.30 11.55
N ASP A 188 21.91 -7.18 12.48
CA ASP A 188 22.75 -5.97 12.65
C ASP A 188 21.89 -4.70 12.66
N PHE A 189 20.72 -4.78 13.30
CA PHE A 189 19.81 -3.65 13.42
C PHE A 189 20.34 -2.66 14.43
N TYR A 190 20.45 -1.41 14.01
CA TYR A 190 20.65 -0.29 14.93
C TYR A 190 19.79 0.90 14.51
N ARG A 191 19.20 1.51 15.53
CA ARG A 191 18.42 2.72 15.41
C ARG A 191 18.88 3.73 16.42
N LEU A 192 19.21 4.92 15.94
CA LEU A 192 19.54 6.07 16.76
C LEU A 192 18.46 7.12 16.55
N ALA A 193 17.84 7.58 17.62
CA ALA A 193 16.83 8.63 17.54
C ALA A 193 17.06 9.64 18.66
N GLY A 194 16.69 10.88 18.41
CA GLY A 194 16.75 11.91 19.41
C GLY A 194 15.95 13.13 19.04
N ALA A 195 15.57 13.87 20.06
CA ALA A 195 14.88 15.14 19.90
C ALA A 195 15.37 16.14 20.96
N ILE A 196 15.47 17.40 20.55
CA ILE A 196 15.78 18.50 21.45
C ILE A 196 14.78 19.61 21.26
N ASN A 197 14.29 20.15 22.36
CA ASN A 197 13.37 21.29 22.41
C ASN A 197 14.04 22.44 23.14
N VAL A 198 14.11 23.60 22.51
CA VAL A 198 14.80 24.77 23.02
C VAL A 198 13.84 25.97 22.99
N PRO A 199 13.50 26.55 24.15
CA PRO A 199 12.87 27.87 24.19
C PRO A 199 13.93 28.95 23.81
N LEU A 200 13.74 29.57 22.65
CA LEU A 200 14.66 30.60 22.17
C LEU A 200 14.37 31.97 22.80
N THR A 201 13.09 32.25 23.00
CA THR A 201 12.58 33.42 23.71
C THR A 201 11.31 33.05 24.48
N GLU A 202 10.68 33.98 25.17
CA GLU A 202 9.38 33.77 25.82
C GLU A 202 8.25 33.48 24.81
N THR A 203 8.45 33.81 23.54
CA THR A 203 7.41 33.67 22.48
C THR A 203 7.86 32.78 21.30
N ILE A 204 9.12 32.35 21.28
CA ILE A 204 9.67 31.48 20.22
C ILE A 204 10.29 30.25 20.84
N ALA A 205 9.84 29.08 20.40
CA ALA A 205 10.44 27.79 20.74
C ALA A 205 10.81 27.02 19.47
N ALA A 206 11.90 26.27 19.53
CA ALA A 206 12.35 25.42 18.45
C ALA A 206 12.45 23.95 18.90
N ARG A 207 12.22 23.04 17.98
CA ARG A 207 12.38 21.60 18.21
C ARG A 207 13.02 20.96 16.99
N VAL A 208 13.94 20.04 17.23
CA VAL A 208 14.55 19.20 16.19
C VAL A 208 14.43 17.75 16.59
N ASP A 209 13.97 16.92 15.66
CA ASP A 209 13.92 15.46 15.77
C ASP A 209 14.82 14.85 14.69
N ALA A 210 15.57 13.82 15.01
CA ALA A 210 16.40 13.08 14.07
C ALA A 210 16.35 11.58 14.36
N VAL A 211 16.32 10.77 13.29
CA VAL A 211 16.35 9.32 13.36
C VAL A 211 17.28 8.78 12.28
N TYR A 212 18.10 7.81 12.65
CA TYR A 212 18.91 7.00 11.72
C TYR A 212 18.64 5.53 11.97
N VAL A 213 18.41 4.77 10.90
CA VAL A 213 18.15 3.33 10.95
C VAL A 213 19.02 2.61 9.96
N ASN A 214 19.66 1.54 10.42
CA ASN A 214 20.32 0.58 9.54
C ASN A 214 19.99 -0.85 9.99
N ARG A 215 19.80 -1.76 9.04
CA ARG A 215 19.51 -3.17 9.28
C ARG A 215 19.82 -3.98 8.03
N LYS A 216 20.40 -5.17 8.19
CA LYS A 216 20.53 -6.14 7.10
C LYS A 216 19.16 -6.62 6.59
N GLY A 217 19.14 -7.09 5.36
CA GLY A 217 17.93 -7.63 4.74
C GLY A 217 17.47 -8.94 5.38
N PHE A 218 16.19 -9.22 5.21
CA PHE A 218 15.57 -10.46 5.69
C PHE A 218 15.64 -11.61 4.67
N TYR A 219 15.87 -11.29 3.40
CA TYR A 219 16.03 -12.28 2.35
C TYR A 219 17.51 -12.41 2.01
N ASN A 220 17.93 -13.65 1.78
CA ASN A 220 19.27 -13.99 1.33
C ASN A 220 19.20 -14.35 -0.17
N ASP A 221 19.76 -13.51 -1.02
CA ASP A 221 19.93 -13.81 -2.44
C ASP A 221 21.15 -14.70 -2.64
N THR A 222 20.90 -15.95 -2.90
CA THR A 222 21.93 -16.98 -3.04
C THR A 222 22.72 -16.88 -4.34
N THR A 223 22.18 -16.20 -5.36
CA THR A 223 22.86 -16.02 -6.65
C THR A 223 23.88 -14.89 -6.59
N ASN A 224 23.50 -13.75 -6.04
CA ASN A 224 24.34 -12.55 -5.99
C ASN A 224 25.06 -12.39 -4.64
N ASN A 225 24.89 -13.32 -3.70
CA ASN A 225 25.48 -13.32 -2.36
C ASN A 225 25.25 -11.98 -1.64
N THR A 226 24.00 -11.52 -1.61
CA THR A 226 23.59 -10.26 -0.98
C THR A 226 22.29 -10.44 -0.24
N ASP A 227 22.02 -9.57 0.71
CA ASP A 227 20.73 -9.51 1.39
C ASP A 227 19.81 -8.48 0.76
N VAL A 228 18.49 -8.72 0.85
CA VAL A 228 17.43 -7.88 0.30
C VAL A 228 16.37 -7.63 1.37
N ASN A 229 15.63 -6.54 1.25
CA ASN A 229 14.73 -5.97 2.25
C ASN A 229 15.52 -5.45 3.47
N ASP A 230 16.63 -4.81 3.21
CA ASP A 230 17.45 -4.08 4.17
C ASP A 230 16.81 -2.73 4.56
N ARG A 231 17.43 -2.05 5.49
CA ARG A 231 17.10 -0.66 5.83
C ARG A 231 18.36 0.16 5.97
N ASN A 232 18.39 1.28 5.30
CA ASN A 232 19.40 2.31 5.45
C ASN A 232 18.75 3.67 5.19
N ARG A 233 18.26 4.28 6.27
CA ARG A 233 17.47 5.50 6.20
C ARG A 233 17.78 6.47 7.30
N TYR A 234 17.54 7.74 7.01
CA TYR A 234 17.52 8.79 8.02
C TYR A 234 16.37 9.75 7.79
N PHE A 235 15.92 10.33 8.88
CA PHE A 235 14.86 11.32 8.95
C PHE A 235 15.31 12.47 9.84
N VAL A 236 14.99 13.70 9.45
CA VAL A 236 15.19 14.91 10.25
C VAL A 236 13.95 15.79 10.11
N ARG A 237 13.48 16.34 11.22
CA ARG A 237 12.42 17.35 11.25
C ARG A 237 12.82 18.49 12.15
N GLY A 238 12.75 19.72 11.63
CA GLY A 238 12.90 20.95 12.37
C GLY A 238 11.54 21.65 12.50
N GLN A 239 11.28 22.24 13.66
CA GLN A 239 10.06 22.99 13.93
C GLN A 239 10.38 24.29 14.66
N ILE A 240 9.62 25.34 14.33
CA ILE A 240 9.65 26.62 15.04
C ILE A 240 8.21 26.97 15.39
N LEU A 241 7.97 27.24 16.66
CA LEU A 241 6.69 27.77 17.17
C LEU A 241 6.91 29.23 17.56
N TYR A 242 6.13 30.14 16.97
CA TYR A 242 6.01 31.54 17.37
C TYR A 242 4.64 31.77 17.95
N GLN A 243 4.58 32.15 19.23
CA GLN A 243 3.36 32.39 19.98
C GLN A 243 3.49 33.68 20.81
N PRO A 244 3.26 34.84 20.17
CA PRO A 244 3.41 36.14 20.84
C PRO A 244 2.28 36.44 21.85
N SER A 245 1.17 35.75 21.73
CA SER A 245 0.02 35.84 22.62
C SER A 245 -0.75 34.52 22.73
N ALA A 246 -1.72 34.44 23.62
CA ALA A 246 -2.62 33.31 23.70
C ALA A 246 -3.52 33.16 22.47
N ASP A 247 -3.75 34.26 21.76
CA ASP A 247 -4.68 34.32 20.63
C ASP A 247 -4.02 33.99 19.28
N PHE A 248 -2.68 33.97 19.20
CA PHE A 248 -1.98 33.76 17.93
C PHE A 248 -0.84 32.77 18.09
N SER A 249 -0.80 31.78 17.20
CA SER A 249 0.36 30.92 17.04
C SER A 249 0.66 30.65 15.56
N LEU A 250 1.94 30.59 15.23
CA LEU A 250 2.50 30.14 13.95
C LEU A 250 3.49 29.03 14.21
N ARG A 251 3.25 27.86 13.63
CA ARG A 251 4.15 26.71 13.66
C ARG A 251 4.69 26.46 12.26
N LEU A 252 6.00 26.55 12.08
CA LEU A 252 6.69 26.17 10.86
C LEU A 252 7.33 24.81 11.05
N ILE A 253 7.23 23.93 10.04
CA ILE A 253 7.78 22.57 10.04
C ILE A 253 8.53 22.36 8.74
N GLY A 254 9.78 21.89 8.83
CA GLY A 254 10.54 21.36 7.70
C GLY A 254 10.97 19.94 8.00
N ASP A 255 10.84 19.02 7.04
CA ASP A 255 11.27 17.63 7.21
C ASP A 255 11.95 17.08 5.96
N TYR A 256 12.84 16.12 6.21
CA TYR A 256 13.57 15.42 5.16
C TYR A 256 13.78 13.94 5.53
N THR A 257 13.47 13.06 4.59
CA THR A 257 13.73 11.63 4.67
C THR A 257 14.59 11.20 3.49
N HIS A 258 15.58 10.37 3.77
CA HIS A 258 16.39 9.70 2.75
C HIS A 258 16.46 8.20 3.03
N ARG A 259 16.24 7.38 2.00
CA ARG A 259 16.36 5.92 2.05
C ARG A 259 17.19 5.44 0.86
N ASN A 260 18.17 4.59 1.14
CA ASN A 260 18.99 3.90 0.14
C ASN A 260 18.98 2.40 0.47
N GLU A 261 18.02 1.68 -0.07
CA GLU A 261 17.63 0.34 0.37
C GLU A 261 17.39 -0.57 -0.82
N LYS A 262 17.54 -1.87 -0.60
CA LYS A 262 17.19 -2.92 -1.57
C LYS A 262 15.82 -3.50 -1.19
N CYS A 263 14.78 -3.15 -1.92
CA CYS A 263 13.41 -3.60 -1.64
C CYS A 263 12.58 -3.69 -2.92
N CYS A 264 11.72 -4.66 -3.09
CA CYS A 264 11.38 -5.72 -2.18
C CYS A 264 11.44 -7.04 -2.94
N ALA A 265 12.02 -8.06 -2.32
CA ALA A 265 12.08 -9.39 -2.88
C ALA A 265 10.81 -10.17 -2.63
N ALA A 266 10.48 -11.09 -3.53
CA ALA A 266 9.40 -12.05 -3.40
C ALA A 266 9.93 -13.48 -3.48
N THR A 267 9.15 -14.42 -2.97
CA THR A 267 9.40 -15.86 -3.07
C THR A 267 8.18 -16.55 -3.68
N TYR A 268 8.37 -17.75 -4.24
CA TYR A 268 7.24 -18.51 -4.73
C TYR A 268 6.30 -18.93 -3.60
N VAL A 269 5.00 -19.07 -3.94
CA VAL A 269 3.99 -19.51 -2.98
C VAL A 269 4.30 -20.90 -2.46
N GLY A 270 4.10 -21.11 -1.17
CA GLY A 270 4.61 -22.26 -0.45
C GLY A 270 3.99 -23.62 -0.75
N SER A 271 2.84 -23.69 -1.39
CA SER A 271 2.23 -24.95 -1.89
C SER A 271 2.85 -25.37 -3.23
N SER A 272 4.11 -25.31 -3.32
CA SER A 272 4.93 -25.30 -4.50
C SER A 272 4.98 -26.61 -5.27
N VAL A 273 4.71 -27.73 -4.66
CA VAL A 273 4.45 -28.98 -5.42
C VAL A 273 3.16 -28.88 -6.23
N ASN A 274 2.27 -27.95 -5.88
CA ASN A 274 1.04 -27.61 -6.60
C ASN A 274 0.90 -26.09 -6.78
N PRO A 275 1.85 -25.41 -7.41
CA PRO A 275 1.86 -23.95 -7.46
C PRO A 275 0.80 -23.38 -8.41
N TYR A 276 -0.06 -24.17 -8.99
CA TYR A 276 -1.01 -23.80 -10.04
C TYR A 276 -2.25 -24.67 -10.00
N ILE A 277 -3.25 -24.29 -10.76
CA ILE A 277 -4.55 -24.93 -10.81
C ILE A 277 -4.79 -25.53 -12.19
N GLY A 278 -5.41 -26.71 -12.22
CA GLY A 278 -5.91 -27.29 -13.46
C GLY A 278 -7.18 -26.60 -13.95
N ASN A 279 -8.00 -26.19 -13.01
CA ASN A 279 -9.16 -25.36 -13.28
C ASN A 279 -9.48 -24.56 -11.99
N LEU A 280 -10.16 -23.44 -12.08
CA LEU A 280 -10.36 -22.55 -10.93
C LEU A 280 -11.18 -23.17 -9.78
N ASN A 281 -11.99 -24.16 -10.07
CA ASN A 281 -12.88 -24.78 -9.08
C ASN A 281 -12.29 -26.04 -8.46
N THR A 282 -11.21 -26.55 -9.02
CA THR A 282 -10.52 -27.76 -8.53
C THR A 282 -9.03 -27.50 -8.45
N PRO A 283 -8.41 -27.67 -7.27
CA PRO A 283 -6.95 -27.59 -7.15
C PRO A 283 -6.26 -28.53 -8.14
N ALA A 284 -5.13 -28.10 -8.65
CA ALA A 284 -4.31 -28.97 -9.48
C ALA A 284 -3.82 -30.17 -8.66
N THR A 285 -3.89 -31.36 -9.25
CA THR A 285 -3.13 -32.48 -8.73
C THR A 285 -1.62 -32.19 -8.85
N PRO A 286 -0.78 -32.80 -8.01
CA PRO A 286 0.67 -32.64 -8.12
C PRO A 286 1.14 -32.87 -9.55
N LEU A 287 1.86 -31.92 -10.10
CA LEU A 287 2.40 -32.03 -11.46
C LEU A 287 3.81 -32.62 -11.52
N LEU A 288 4.53 -32.59 -10.39
CA LEU A 288 5.81 -33.26 -10.29
C LEU A 288 5.58 -34.77 -10.20
N GLN A 289 6.25 -35.49 -11.06
CA GLN A 289 6.18 -36.94 -11.05
C GLN A 289 7.04 -37.51 -9.91
N PRO A 290 6.48 -38.23 -8.95
CA PRO A 290 7.25 -38.87 -7.88
C PRO A 290 8.27 -39.85 -8.47
N GLY A 291 9.52 -39.83 -7.97
CA GLY A 291 10.57 -40.76 -8.36
C GLY A 291 11.29 -40.43 -9.66
N ALA A 292 10.91 -39.40 -10.40
CA ALA A 292 11.68 -38.90 -11.54
C ALA A 292 12.98 -38.25 -11.03
N SER A 293 14.08 -38.46 -11.76
CA SER A 293 15.36 -37.84 -11.41
C SER A 293 16.00 -37.24 -12.68
N PRO A 294 16.03 -35.89 -12.78
CA PRO A 294 15.41 -34.90 -11.91
C PRO A 294 13.87 -34.96 -11.99
N PRO A 295 13.15 -34.50 -10.94
CA PRO A 295 11.71 -34.41 -10.99
C PRO A 295 11.24 -33.53 -12.16
N ARG A 296 10.22 -34.00 -12.87
CA ARG A 296 9.65 -33.28 -14.03
C ARG A 296 8.17 -33.05 -13.81
N VAL A 297 7.66 -31.94 -14.37
CA VAL A 297 6.25 -31.68 -14.45
C VAL A 297 5.63 -32.60 -15.51
N ASN A 298 4.48 -33.20 -15.22
CA ASN A 298 3.80 -34.05 -16.19
C ASN A 298 3.20 -33.25 -17.35
N ASP A 299 2.87 -33.94 -18.45
CA ASP A 299 2.41 -33.29 -19.70
C ASP A 299 1.08 -32.54 -19.55
N SER A 300 0.24 -32.91 -18.59
CA SER A 300 -1.01 -32.21 -18.30
C SER A 300 -0.81 -31.00 -17.38
N GLY A 301 0.43 -30.78 -16.95
CA GLY A 301 0.81 -29.75 -16.01
C GLY A 301 1.27 -28.44 -16.62
N ASN A 302 1.81 -27.61 -15.76
CA ASN A 302 2.46 -26.37 -16.17
C ASN A 302 3.90 -26.67 -16.60
N ASN A 303 4.13 -26.68 -17.89
CA ASN A 303 5.45 -26.91 -18.47
C ASN A 303 6.47 -25.80 -18.14
N ILE A 304 6.01 -24.64 -17.62
CA ILE A 304 6.88 -23.51 -17.34
C ILE A 304 7.88 -23.81 -16.22
N ILE A 305 7.54 -24.68 -15.28
CA ILE A 305 8.48 -25.12 -14.22
C ILE A 305 9.68 -25.83 -14.84
N ASN A 306 9.46 -26.72 -15.84
CA ASN A 306 10.53 -27.36 -16.56
C ASN A 306 11.39 -26.38 -17.34
N VAL A 307 10.74 -25.43 -18.03
CA VAL A 307 11.44 -24.38 -18.79
C VAL A 307 12.30 -23.53 -17.87
N LEU A 308 11.76 -23.07 -16.75
CA LEU A 308 12.53 -22.28 -15.80
C LEU A 308 13.69 -23.06 -15.19
N ASN A 309 13.47 -24.35 -14.87
CA ASN A 309 14.54 -25.21 -14.35
C ASN A 309 15.66 -25.46 -15.37
N ASP A 310 15.28 -25.73 -16.61
CA ASP A 310 16.25 -25.95 -17.70
C ASP A 310 17.06 -24.68 -18.02
N LEU A 311 16.51 -23.48 -17.70
CA LEU A 311 17.18 -22.20 -17.88
C LEU A 311 17.92 -21.69 -16.63
N GLY A 312 17.88 -22.45 -15.53
CA GLY A 312 18.69 -22.15 -14.35
C GLY A 312 17.95 -21.89 -13.04
N GLN A 313 16.61 -21.88 -13.02
CA GLN A 313 15.87 -21.78 -11.78
C GLN A 313 15.96 -23.08 -10.98
N PRO A 314 16.52 -23.08 -9.74
CA PRO A 314 16.56 -24.28 -8.92
C PRO A 314 15.16 -24.80 -8.59
N LEU A 315 14.92 -26.10 -8.79
CA LEU A 315 13.64 -26.74 -8.44
C LEU A 315 13.27 -26.55 -6.95
N ALA A 316 14.28 -26.55 -6.08
CA ALA A 316 14.09 -26.29 -4.65
C ALA A 316 13.43 -24.93 -4.39
N GLY A 317 13.65 -23.92 -5.25
CA GLY A 317 13.03 -22.61 -5.14
C GLY A 317 11.50 -22.65 -5.22
N PHE A 318 10.94 -23.59 -5.96
CA PHE A 318 9.49 -23.76 -6.05
C PHE A 318 8.88 -24.43 -4.81
N ASN A 319 9.68 -25.04 -3.94
CA ASN A 319 9.21 -25.88 -2.84
C ASN A 319 9.60 -25.38 -1.45
N GLN A 320 9.85 -24.11 -1.28
CA GLN A 320 10.42 -23.58 -0.04
C GLN A 320 9.40 -23.00 0.95
N GLY A 321 8.13 -22.98 0.62
CA GLY A 321 7.12 -22.39 1.50
C GLY A 321 7.41 -20.93 1.81
N TYR A 322 7.57 -20.60 3.09
CA TYR A 322 7.93 -19.26 3.54
C TYR A 322 9.45 -19.05 3.57
N SER A 323 10.21 -19.64 2.62
CA SER A 323 11.66 -19.47 2.57
C SER A 323 12.06 -18.03 2.27
N ARG A 324 13.09 -17.60 2.96
CA ARG A 324 13.74 -16.29 2.74
C ARG A 324 15.03 -16.41 1.94
N ASN A 325 15.39 -17.61 1.50
CA ASN A 325 16.42 -17.79 0.48
C ASN A 325 15.78 -17.61 -0.89
N ILE A 326 16.29 -16.69 -1.66
CA ILE A 326 15.82 -16.37 -3.00
C ILE A 326 16.94 -16.56 -4.01
N SER A 327 16.57 -16.66 -5.25
CA SER A 327 17.52 -16.69 -6.37
C SER A 327 17.11 -15.61 -7.35
N VAL A 328 17.81 -14.50 -7.31
CA VAL A 328 17.62 -13.37 -8.22
C VAL A 328 18.49 -13.55 -9.44
N SER A 329 18.07 -13.07 -10.59
CA SER A 329 18.86 -13.14 -11.83
C SER A 329 20.26 -12.54 -11.66
N PRO A 330 21.32 -13.17 -12.22
CA PRO A 330 22.68 -12.68 -12.03
C PRO A 330 22.86 -11.22 -12.42
N GLY A 331 23.44 -10.42 -11.52
CA GLY A 331 23.69 -9.00 -11.74
C GLY A 331 22.45 -8.08 -11.63
N ARG A 332 21.26 -8.61 -11.33
CA ARG A 332 20.08 -7.79 -11.04
C ARG A 332 20.04 -7.36 -9.57
N SER A 333 19.39 -6.23 -9.30
CA SER A 333 19.35 -5.65 -7.96
C SER A 333 18.04 -4.93 -7.70
N PHE A 334 17.54 -5.03 -6.46
CA PHE A 334 16.40 -4.28 -5.96
C PHE A 334 16.80 -2.91 -5.36
N ALA A 335 17.99 -2.41 -5.67
CA ALA A 335 18.45 -1.13 -5.14
C ALA A 335 17.52 0.00 -5.50
N GLY A 336 17.21 0.82 -4.51
CA GLY A 336 16.31 1.95 -4.65
C GLY A 336 16.72 3.14 -3.79
N LEU A 337 16.46 4.32 -4.31
CA LEU A 337 16.70 5.59 -3.65
C LEU A 337 15.37 6.33 -3.46
N THR A 338 15.03 6.67 -2.22
CA THR A 338 13.85 7.47 -1.93
C THR A 338 14.24 8.74 -1.19
N THR A 339 13.68 9.85 -1.63
CA THR A 339 13.77 11.15 -0.93
C THR A 339 12.37 11.71 -0.74
N ASP A 340 12.07 12.17 0.47
CA ASP A 340 10.83 12.91 0.80
C ASP A 340 11.22 14.15 1.59
N ALA A 341 10.82 15.32 1.11
CA ALA A 341 11.11 16.60 1.72
C ALA A 341 9.88 17.50 1.70
N GLY A 342 9.71 18.28 2.74
CA GLY A 342 8.60 19.22 2.78
C GLY A 342 8.79 20.35 3.75
N ILE A 343 8.01 21.39 3.51
CA ILE A 343 7.84 22.52 4.41
C ILE A 343 6.36 22.79 4.57
N SER A 344 5.94 23.10 5.80
CA SER A 344 4.57 23.52 6.09
C SER A 344 4.52 24.60 7.16
N GLY A 345 3.45 25.39 7.12
CA GLY A 345 3.11 26.41 8.11
C GLY A 345 1.68 26.23 8.59
N GLU A 346 1.49 26.18 9.89
CA GLU A 346 0.20 26.16 10.58
C GLU A 346 0.03 27.47 11.35
N VAL A 347 -1.00 28.24 11.01
CA VAL A 347 -1.42 29.43 11.75
C VAL A 347 -2.70 29.11 12.48
N ASN A 348 -2.77 29.39 13.77
CA ASN A 348 -4.00 29.42 14.55
C ASN A 348 -4.15 30.82 15.15
N TRP A 349 -5.31 31.44 14.90
CA TRP A 349 -5.58 32.79 15.32
C TRP A 349 -7.02 32.97 15.85
N SER A 350 -7.14 33.34 17.12
CA SER A 350 -8.42 33.76 17.72
C SER A 350 -8.70 35.20 17.36
N LEU A 351 -9.69 35.40 16.49
CA LEU A 351 -10.05 36.74 15.95
C LEU A 351 -10.92 37.59 16.91
N GLY A 352 -11.21 37.03 18.10
CA GLY A 352 -12.18 37.59 19.03
C GLY A 352 -13.62 37.16 18.75
N GLY A 353 -14.52 37.40 19.69
CA GLY A 353 -15.92 36.99 19.56
C GLY A 353 -16.16 35.48 19.43
N GLY A 354 -15.21 34.65 19.88
CA GLY A 354 -15.29 33.17 19.77
C GLY A 354 -14.93 32.62 18.40
N ILE A 355 -14.45 33.45 17.47
CA ILE A 355 -14.08 33.01 16.11
C ILE A 355 -12.60 32.67 16.05
N ASN A 356 -12.30 31.48 15.56
CA ASN A 356 -10.94 30.99 15.35
C ASN A 356 -10.66 30.71 13.87
N LEU A 357 -9.51 31.20 13.40
CA LEU A 357 -8.95 30.93 12.08
C LEU A 357 -7.85 29.89 12.20
N THR A 358 -7.90 28.84 11.36
CA THR A 358 -6.76 27.93 11.13
C THR A 358 -6.40 27.98 9.65
N SER A 359 -5.10 28.16 9.37
CA SER A 359 -4.55 28.09 8.01
C SER A 359 -3.39 27.09 7.98
N ILE A 360 -3.42 26.14 7.04
CA ILE A 360 -2.34 25.16 6.84
C ILE A 360 -1.88 25.25 5.39
N THR A 361 -0.63 25.67 5.19
CA THR A 361 0.01 25.75 3.88
C THR A 361 1.16 24.76 3.83
N ALA A 362 1.28 23.97 2.75
CA ALA A 362 2.39 23.04 2.63
C ALA A 362 2.85 22.86 1.18
N TYR A 363 4.15 22.62 1.04
CA TYR A 363 4.78 22.14 -0.20
C TYR A 363 5.62 20.92 0.10
N ARG A 364 5.47 19.87 -0.73
CA ARG A 364 6.22 18.61 -0.57
C ARG A 364 6.74 18.11 -1.91
N SER A 365 7.89 17.45 -1.85
CA SER A 365 8.48 16.72 -2.97
C SER A 365 8.89 15.33 -2.50
N TYR A 366 8.30 14.32 -3.12
CA TYR A 366 8.66 12.93 -2.93
C TYR A 366 9.21 12.37 -4.23
N LYS A 367 10.34 11.67 -4.17
CA LYS A 367 10.90 10.93 -5.31
C LYS A 367 11.35 9.54 -4.84
N ASN A 368 10.94 8.53 -5.59
CA ASN A 368 11.45 7.17 -5.48
C ASN A 368 12.00 6.73 -6.82
N ASP A 369 13.19 6.19 -6.81
CA ASP A 369 13.89 5.58 -7.94
C ASP A 369 14.25 4.15 -7.53
N GLN A 370 13.87 3.15 -8.33
CA GLN A 370 14.03 1.77 -7.92
C GLN A 370 14.26 0.84 -9.12
N GLY A 371 15.36 0.09 -9.08
CA GLY A 371 15.57 -1.08 -9.89
C GLY A 371 14.84 -2.30 -9.36
N GLY A 372 14.83 -3.38 -10.13
CA GLY A 372 14.24 -4.65 -9.70
C GLY A 372 14.43 -5.75 -10.69
N ASP A 373 14.57 -6.96 -10.18
CA ASP A 373 14.29 -8.19 -10.87
C ASP A 373 12.78 -8.42 -10.79
N ILE A 374 12.07 -8.15 -11.88
CA ILE A 374 10.60 -8.03 -11.86
C ILE A 374 9.93 -9.39 -11.95
N ASP A 375 10.62 -10.40 -12.49
CA ASP A 375 10.09 -11.75 -12.54
C ASP A 375 10.38 -12.58 -11.28
N TYR A 376 11.25 -12.09 -10.38
CA TYR A 376 11.61 -12.71 -9.10
C TYR A 376 12.18 -14.13 -9.22
N SER A 377 12.90 -14.42 -10.29
CA SER A 377 13.48 -15.75 -10.55
C SER A 377 14.97 -15.67 -10.87
N ALA A 378 15.64 -16.83 -10.90
CA ALA A 378 17.03 -16.93 -11.35
C ALA A 378 17.19 -16.85 -12.87
N VAL A 379 16.08 -16.91 -13.61
CA VAL A 379 16.03 -16.76 -15.08
C VAL A 379 15.73 -15.32 -15.42
N ASP A 380 16.66 -14.64 -16.06
CA ASP A 380 16.57 -13.20 -16.35
C ASP A 380 15.55 -12.93 -17.46
N ILE A 381 14.27 -12.78 -17.05
CA ILE A 381 13.13 -12.59 -17.95
C ILE A 381 12.78 -11.12 -18.08
N LEU A 382 12.65 -10.39 -16.96
CA LEU A 382 12.13 -9.03 -16.92
C LEU A 382 12.76 -8.21 -15.80
N TYR A 383 13.24 -7.01 -16.11
CA TYR A 383 13.91 -6.17 -15.10
C TYR A 383 13.72 -4.68 -15.32
N ARG A 384 13.94 -3.92 -14.26
CA ARG A 384 14.21 -2.48 -14.29
C ARG A 384 15.64 -2.24 -13.82
N ALA A 385 16.44 -1.53 -14.61
CA ALA A 385 17.78 -1.16 -14.19
C ALA A 385 17.72 -0.12 -13.04
N ALA A 386 18.63 -0.24 -12.09
CA ALA A 386 18.82 0.74 -11.01
C ALA A 386 19.73 1.89 -11.49
N ASP A 387 19.33 2.58 -12.55
CA ASP A 387 20.10 3.58 -13.27
C ASP A 387 19.44 4.97 -13.30
N GLY A 388 18.38 5.18 -12.50
CA GLY A 388 17.60 6.41 -12.48
C GLY A 388 16.49 6.46 -13.54
N GLY A 389 16.41 5.47 -14.42
CA GLY A 389 15.42 5.39 -15.50
C GLY A 389 14.06 4.82 -15.06
N SER A 390 13.91 4.36 -13.81
CA SER A 390 12.64 3.93 -13.24
C SER A 390 12.34 4.73 -11.99
N SER A 391 11.56 5.79 -12.12
CA SER A 391 11.30 6.70 -11.01
C SER A 391 9.87 7.23 -10.96
N ARG A 392 9.44 7.60 -9.76
CA ARG A 392 8.16 8.26 -9.48
C ARG A 392 8.42 9.50 -8.66
N GLN A 393 7.93 10.64 -9.11
CA GLN A 393 8.05 11.91 -8.38
C GLN A 393 6.69 12.55 -8.21
N PHE A 394 6.39 12.96 -6.99
CA PHE A 394 5.21 13.76 -6.63
C PHE A 394 5.68 15.10 -6.09
N LYS A 395 5.15 16.20 -6.63
CA LYS A 395 5.28 17.54 -6.09
C LYS A 395 3.90 18.05 -5.77
N THR A 396 3.65 18.35 -4.51
CA THR A 396 2.31 18.69 -4.03
C THR A 396 2.34 19.99 -3.26
N PHE A 397 1.51 20.95 -3.67
CA PHE A 397 1.18 22.15 -2.92
C PHE A 397 -0.22 22.00 -2.36
N THR A 398 -0.43 22.31 -1.08
CA THR A 398 -1.75 22.31 -0.43
C THR A 398 -1.94 23.57 0.40
N GLN A 399 -3.18 24.07 0.40
CA GLN A 399 -3.65 25.15 1.25
C GLN A 399 -5.01 24.78 1.84
N GLU A 400 -5.13 24.82 3.14
CA GLU A 400 -6.41 24.73 3.83
C GLU A 400 -6.65 25.97 4.68
N LEU A 401 -7.87 26.49 4.66
CA LEU A 401 -8.31 27.61 5.47
C LEU A 401 -9.61 27.22 6.15
N ARG A 402 -9.68 27.36 7.47
CA ARG A 402 -10.85 27.07 8.29
C ARG A 402 -11.16 28.24 9.20
N LEU A 403 -12.45 28.54 9.30
CA LEU A 403 -13.02 29.40 10.32
C LEU A 403 -14.00 28.56 11.14
N ASN A 404 -13.94 28.66 12.43
CA ASN A 404 -14.89 28.03 13.33
C ASN A 404 -15.24 28.93 14.49
N GLY A 405 -16.40 28.71 15.05
CA GLY A 405 -16.86 29.50 16.19
C GLY A 405 -18.19 28.99 16.73
N GLU A 406 -18.72 29.69 17.72
CA GLU A 406 -20.03 29.42 18.33
C GLU A 406 -21.02 30.47 17.92
N ALA A 407 -22.30 30.12 17.85
CA ALA A 407 -23.38 31.04 17.57
C ALA A 407 -24.64 30.66 18.37
N PHE A 408 -25.61 31.57 18.43
CA PHE A 408 -26.89 31.38 19.10
C PHE A 408 -26.75 30.97 20.57
N ASN A 409 -25.87 31.65 21.31
CA ASN A 409 -25.60 31.40 22.74
C ASN A 409 -25.13 29.97 23.02
N GLY A 410 -24.25 29.43 22.14
CA GLY A 410 -23.70 28.08 22.30
C GLY A 410 -24.58 26.95 21.74
N HIS A 411 -25.72 27.26 21.09
CA HIS A 411 -26.54 26.24 20.45
C HIS A 411 -26.00 25.74 19.11
N LEU A 412 -25.03 26.43 18.52
CA LEU A 412 -24.43 26.09 17.25
C LEU A 412 -22.92 26.25 17.29
N ASP A 413 -22.19 25.13 17.14
CA ASP A 413 -20.78 25.15 16.79
C ASP A 413 -20.63 25.06 15.27
N TRP A 414 -20.25 26.14 14.63
CA TRP A 414 -20.07 26.14 13.18
C TRP A 414 -18.61 26.05 12.77
N LEU A 415 -18.39 25.45 11.60
CA LEU A 415 -17.11 25.41 10.91
C LEU A 415 -17.34 25.54 9.41
N VAL A 416 -16.62 26.45 8.78
CA VAL A 416 -16.57 26.59 7.32
C VAL A 416 -15.11 26.59 6.86
N GLY A 417 -14.85 26.07 5.68
CA GLY A 417 -13.48 26.05 5.17
C GLY A 417 -13.38 25.90 3.67
N GLY A 418 -12.18 26.16 3.19
CA GLY A 418 -11.75 25.98 1.81
C GLY A 418 -10.47 25.15 1.75
N PHE A 419 -10.33 24.35 0.70
CA PHE A 419 -9.16 23.54 0.44
C PHE A 419 -8.73 23.69 -1.02
N PHE A 420 -7.44 23.80 -1.21
CA PHE A 420 -6.80 23.81 -2.52
C PHE A 420 -5.62 22.84 -2.53
N ALA A 421 -5.47 22.07 -3.62
CA ALA A 421 -4.29 21.26 -3.85
C ALA A 421 -3.92 21.25 -5.33
N ASN A 422 -2.62 21.33 -5.60
CA ASN A 422 -2.05 21.11 -6.92
C ASN A 422 -0.94 20.05 -6.79
N GLU A 423 -1.07 18.96 -7.54
CA GLU A 423 -0.12 17.85 -7.53
C GLU A 423 0.39 17.57 -8.93
N ASP A 424 1.70 17.54 -9.08
CA ASP A 424 2.39 17.07 -10.27
C ASP A 424 3.00 15.69 -9.99
N LEU A 425 2.54 14.69 -10.73
CA LEU A 425 3.12 13.35 -10.78
C LEU A 425 3.90 13.19 -12.08
N THR A 426 5.16 12.78 -11.95
CA THR A 426 5.98 12.33 -13.08
C THR A 426 6.45 10.90 -12.82
N VAL A 427 6.24 10.03 -13.80
CA VAL A 427 6.71 8.63 -13.79
C VAL A 427 7.62 8.43 -14.99
N HIS A 428 8.79 7.83 -14.74
CA HIS A 428 9.66 7.27 -15.77
C HIS A 428 9.70 5.77 -15.63
N ASP A 429 9.65 5.04 -16.74
CA ASP A 429 9.75 3.59 -16.76
C ASP A 429 10.73 3.10 -17.82
N ASN A 430 11.64 2.22 -17.42
CA ASN A 430 12.63 1.57 -18.26
C ASN A 430 12.51 0.04 -18.24
N LEU A 431 11.29 -0.49 -18.06
CA LEU A 431 11.05 -1.94 -18.01
C LEU A 431 11.54 -2.64 -19.29
N LYS A 432 12.45 -3.60 -19.15
CA LYS A 432 13.08 -4.34 -20.25
C LYS A 432 12.96 -5.83 -20.06
N PHE A 433 12.98 -6.53 -21.17
CA PHE A 433 13.24 -7.97 -21.19
C PHE A 433 14.68 -8.27 -20.77
N GLY A 434 14.83 -9.34 -19.99
CA GLY A 434 16.14 -9.80 -19.53
C GLY A 434 16.95 -10.51 -20.62
N THR A 435 18.14 -10.95 -20.25
CA THR A 435 19.07 -11.62 -21.17
C THR A 435 18.60 -13.00 -21.63
N GLN A 436 17.71 -13.64 -20.86
CA GLN A 436 17.18 -14.97 -21.17
C GLN A 436 15.73 -14.94 -21.68
N TYR A 437 15.11 -13.76 -21.84
CA TYR A 437 13.71 -13.68 -22.21
C TYR A 437 13.42 -14.37 -23.56
N GLY A 438 14.22 -14.13 -24.60
CA GLY A 438 13.98 -14.70 -25.93
C GLY A 438 14.00 -16.23 -25.88
N ARG A 439 15.00 -16.81 -25.20
CA ARG A 439 15.10 -18.26 -24.97
C ARG A 439 13.91 -18.77 -24.16
N PHE A 440 13.56 -18.09 -23.07
CA PHE A 440 12.40 -18.43 -22.24
C PHE A 440 11.11 -18.44 -23.06
N ALA A 441 10.90 -17.41 -23.91
CA ALA A 441 9.70 -17.27 -24.72
C ALA A 441 9.58 -18.36 -25.78
N THR A 442 10.68 -18.70 -26.47
CA THR A 442 10.69 -19.79 -27.45
C THR A 442 10.49 -21.16 -26.79
N CYS A 443 11.16 -21.42 -25.66
CA CYS A 443 10.98 -22.62 -24.86
C CYS A 443 9.55 -22.78 -24.37
N ARG A 444 8.91 -21.70 -23.95
CA ARG A 444 7.51 -21.68 -23.54
C ARG A 444 6.57 -22.13 -24.66
N ILE A 445 6.79 -21.70 -25.90
CA ILE A 445 5.98 -22.12 -27.05
C ILE A 445 6.18 -23.62 -27.34
N ILE A 446 7.43 -24.08 -27.40
CA ILE A 446 7.76 -25.45 -27.83
C ILE A 446 7.46 -26.47 -26.74
N SER A 447 7.67 -26.16 -25.47
CA SER A 447 7.45 -27.11 -24.38
C SER A 447 5.97 -27.41 -24.14
N GLY A 448 5.05 -26.65 -24.74
CA GLY A 448 3.60 -26.83 -24.62
C GLY A 448 2.95 -27.52 -25.80
N GLY A 449 1.83 -28.17 -25.52
CA GLY A 449 0.96 -28.74 -26.57
C GLY A 449 1.63 -29.80 -27.46
N GLY A 450 1.27 -29.80 -28.73
CA GLY A 450 1.73 -30.83 -29.72
C GLY A 450 3.18 -30.73 -30.13
N LEU A 451 3.94 -29.75 -29.67
CA LEU A 451 5.36 -29.55 -30.00
C LEU A 451 6.31 -30.03 -28.90
N ALA A 452 5.79 -30.47 -27.77
CA ALA A 452 6.60 -30.86 -26.59
C ALA A 452 7.65 -31.98 -26.89
N ALA A 453 7.36 -32.85 -27.86
CA ALA A 453 8.29 -33.90 -28.27
C ALA A 453 9.58 -33.35 -28.93
N PHE A 454 9.56 -32.12 -29.40
CA PHE A 454 10.70 -31.44 -30.02
C PHE A 454 11.42 -30.49 -29.06
N TYR A 455 10.97 -30.39 -27.82
CA TYR A 455 11.55 -29.48 -26.85
C TYR A 455 13.03 -29.76 -26.60
N SER A 456 13.86 -28.74 -26.77
CA SER A 456 15.31 -28.80 -26.53
C SER A 456 15.83 -27.45 -26.05
N PRO A 457 15.98 -27.28 -24.74
CA PRO A 457 16.27 -25.94 -24.14
C PRO A 457 17.66 -25.40 -24.53
N THR A 458 18.57 -26.27 -24.98
CA THR A 458 19.92 -25.88 -25.39
C THR A 458 20.04 -25.57 -26.87
N SER A 459 19.01 -25.86 -27.68
CA SER A 459 19.03 -25.64 -29.13
C SER A 459 18.47 -24.27 -29.49
N PRO A 460 18.92 -23.62 -30.58
CA PRO A 460 18.32 -22.39 -31.09
C PRO A 460 16.80 -22.52 -31.28
N GLY A 461 16.03 -21.49 -30.88
CA GLY A 461 14.58 -21.55 -30.93
C GLY A 461 13.93 -22.55 -29.99
N CYS A 462 14.73 -23.18 -29.12
CA CYS A 462 14.29 -24.17 -28.13
C CYS A 462 13.71 -25.46 -28.70
N PHE A 463 14.02 -25.82 -29.94
CA PHE A 463 13.60 -27.09 -30.53
C PHE A 463 14.78 -27.89 -31.09
N ALA A 464 14.69 -29.20 -30.97
CA ALA A 464 15.69 -30.09 -31.53
C ALA A 464 15.81 -29.91 -33.07
N PRO A 465 17.02 -30.09 -33.67
CA PRO A 465 17.18 -29.95 -35.10
C PRO A 465 16.21 -30.80 -35.94
N SER A 466 15.85 -31.98 -35.45
CA SER A 466 14.85 -32.88 -36.08
C SER A 466 13.43 -32.29 -36.04
N GLY A 467 13.15 -31.34 -35.13
CA GLY A 467 11.85 -30.67 -35.01
C GLY A 467 11.62 -29.60 -36.04
N ALA A 468 12.67 -28.99 -36.57
CA ALA A 468 12.53 -27.87 -37.52
C ALA A 468 11.72 -28.21 -38.75
N ALA A 469 12.03 -29.38 -39.37
CA ALA A 469 11.28 -29.84 -40.55
C ALA A 469 9.80 -30.12 -40.25
N THR A 470 9.50 -30.66 -39.06
CA THR A 470 8.13 -30.94 -38.64
C THR A 470 7.37 -29.68 -38.33
N ILE A 471 7.97 -28.71 -37.58
CA ILE A 471 7.36 -27.40 -37.30
C ILE A 471 7.09 -26.62 -38.57
N GLY A 472 8.05 -26.65 -39.53
CA GLY A 472 7.88 -26.06 -40.85
C GLY A 472 6.72 -26.70 -41.60
N ALA A 473 6.66 -28.03 -41.67
CA ALA A 473 5.59 -28.75 -42.34
C ALA A 473 4.20 -28.52 -41.72
N LEU A 474 4.09 -28.51 -40.42
CA LEU A 474 2.86 -28.19 -39.66
C LEU A 474 2.38 -26.77 -39.91
N SER A 475 3.31 -25.84 -40.15
CA SER A 475 3.02 -24.45 -40.44
C SER A 475 2.60 -24.22 -41.91
N GLY A 476 2.80 -25.19 -42.79
CA GLY A 476 2.44 -25.11 -44.19
C GLY A 476 3.23 -24.03 -44.94
N LEU A 477 2.54 -23.18 -45.68
CA LEU A 477 3.17 -22.08 -46.42
C LEU A 477 3.96 -21.12 -45.58
N SER A 478 3.55 -20.91 -44.34
CA SER A 478 4.23 -20.04 -43.35
C SER A 478 5.45 -20.69 -42.67
N GLY A 479 5.78 -21.95 -43.02
CA GLY A 479 6.87 -22.70 -42.42
C GLY A 479 8.20 -21.97 -42.32
N PRO A 480 8.74 -21.43 -43.44
CA PRO A 480 10.00 -20.68 -43.40
C PRO A 480 9.96 -19.45 -42.52
N ASP A 481 8.82 -18.70 -42.54
CA ASP A 481 8.66 -17.49 -41.76
C ASP A 481 8.48 -17.77 -40.27
N VAL A 482 7.76 -18.82 -39.89
CA VAL A 482 7.62 -19.30 -38.50
C VAL A 482 8.97 -19.74 -37.95
N LEU A 483 9.77 -20.51 -38.70
CA LEU A 483 11.11 -20.93 -38.23
C LEU A 483 12.06 -19.74 -38.06
N ALA A 484 12.04 -18.78 -38.96
CA ALA A 484 12.79 -17.55 -38.81
C ALA A 484 12.28 -16.71 -37.66
N GLY A 485 10.95 -16.71 -37.39
CA GLY A 485 10.32 -16.07 -36.26
C GLY A 485 10.81 -16.62 -34.91
N PHE A 486 11.00 -17.95 -34.80
CA PHE A 486 11.62 -18.55 -33.60
C PHE A 486 13.05 -18.06 -33.38
N THR A 487 13.84 -17.95 -34.46
CA THR A 487 15.22 -17.42 -34.38
C THR A 487 15.24 -15.96 -33.94
N LEU A 488 14.32 -15.14 -34.49
CA LEU A 488 14.16 -13.74 -34.09
C LEU A 488 13.74 -13.60 -32.63
N LEU A 489 12.73 -14.35 -32.20
CA LEU A 489 12.27 -14.29 -30.80
C LEU A 489 13.38 -14.74 -29.85
N ASP A 490 14.11 -15.80 -30.15
CA ASP A 490 15.23 -16.33 -29.37
C ASP A 490 16.36 -15.28 -29.16
N SER A 491 16.52 -14.36 -30.10
CA SER A 491 17.50 -13.26 -30.01
C SER A 491 17.08 -12.09 -29.14
N LEU A 492 15.84 -12.06 -28.64
CA LEU A 492 15.30 -10.94 -27.84
C LEU A 492 15.92 -10.93 -26.46
N ASN A 493 16.79 -9.94 -26.17
CA ASN A 493 17.41 -9.74 -24.88
C ASN A 493 17.73 -8.27 -24.63
N ASN A 494 17.65 -7.82 -23.38
CA ASN A 494 17.95 -6.45 -22.93
C ASN A 494 17.25 -5.33 -23.72
N LEU A 495 16.16 -5.64 -24.40
CA LEU A 495 15.35 -4.69 -25.17
C LEU A 495 14.03 -4.40 -24.44
N GLY A 496 13.44 -3.25 -24.69
CA GLY A 496 12.17 -2.85 -24.08
C GLY A 496 12.01 -1.36 -23.97
N SER A 497 11.31 -0.90 -22.95
CA SER A 497 11.11 0.53 -22.68
C SER A 497 12.45 1.21 -22.40
N THR A 498 12.67 2.33 -23.04
CA THR A 498 13.91 3.12 -22.88
C THR A 498 13.70 4.36 -22.05
N ASN A 499 12.53 4.96 -22.12
CA ASN A 499 12.17 6.15 -21.33
C ASN A 499 10.67 6.43 -21.51
N ASP A 500 9.83 5.51 -21.04
CA ASP A 500 8.41 5.81 -20.96
C ASP A 500 8.20 6.89 -19.90
N THR A 501 7.59 7.99 -20.28
CA THR A 501 7.34 9.13 -19.40
C THR A 501 5.87 9.41 -19.32
N TYR A 502 5.34 9.44 -18.10
CA TYR A 502 3.97 9.82 -17.80
C TYR A 502 3.98 11.05 -16.91
N LYS A 503 3.18 12.04 -17.24
CA LYS A 503 2.96 13.25 -16.43
C LYS A 503 1.49 13.41 -16.15
N GLN A 504 1.14 13.61 -14.88
CA GLN A 504 -0.23 13.91 -14.47
C GLN A 504 -0.24 15.13 -13.57
N ASN A 505 -0.97 16.18 -13.96
CA ASN A 505 -1.26 17.30 -13.08
C ASN A 505 -2.68 17.17 -12.55
N SER A 506 -2.84 17.18 -11.22
CA SER A 506 -4.11 17.11 -10.53
C SER A 506 -4.37 18.41 -9.80
N LEU A 507 -5.41 19.13 -10.19
CA LEU A 507 -5.88 20.35 -9.53
C LEU A 507 -7.19 20.05 -8.80
N ASN A 508 -7.20 20.30 -7.49
CA ASN A 508 -8.35 20.08 -6.62
C ASN A 508 -8.68 21.34 -5.82
N TYR A 509 -9.95 21.71 -5.76
CA TYR A 509 -10.45 22.75 -4.86
C TYR A 509 -11.80 22.36 -4.29
N ALA A 510 -12.02 22.75 -3.03
CA ALA A 510 -13.23 22.41 -2.33
C ALA A 510 -13.66 23.50 -1.33
N ALA A 511 -14.97 23.58 -1.12
CA ALA A 511 -15.56 24.31 -0.02
C ALA A 511 -16.31 23.32 0.88
N PHE A 512 -16.24 23.51 2.20
CA PHE A 512 -16.86 22.60 3.15
C PHE A 512 -17.37 23.30 4.40
N THR A 513 -18.32 22.66 5.06
CA THR A 513 -18.88 23.09 6.35
C THR A 513 -19.11 21.89 7.25
N HIS A 514 -18.99 22.08 8.56
CA HIS A 514 -19.26 21.06 9.57
C HIS A 514 -19.81 21.71 10.84
N ASN A 515 -21.08 21.49 11.11
CA ASN A 515 -21.82 22.19 12.13
C ASN A 515 -22.41 21.23 13.16
N ILE A 516 -22.27 21.53 14.45
CA ILE A 516 -22.86 20.78 15.55
C ILE A 516 -23.97 21.67 16.13
N ILE A 517 -25.18 21.17 16.12
CA ILE A 517 -26.37 21.82 16.64
C ILE A 517 -26.71 21.17 17.97
N HIS A 518 -26.59 21.91 19.06
CA HIS A 518 -26.95 21.48 20.39
C HIS A 518 -28.48 21.67 20.58
N VAL A 519 -29.23 20.59 20.29
CA VAL A 519 -30.72 20.61 20.36
C VAL A 519 -31.18 20.67 21.81
N THR A 520 -30.46 19.92 22.69
CA THR A 520 -30.61 20.01 24.15
C THR A 520 -29.24 19.81 24.77
N ASP A 521 -29.11 19.91 26.10
CA ASP A 521 -27.84 19.66 26.80
C ASP A 521 -27.29 18.23 26.60
N THR A 522 -28.13 17.32 26.14
CA THR A 522 -27.78 15.90 25.95
C THR A 522 -27.90 15.38 24.52
N LEU A 523 -28.50 16.17 23.62
CA LEU A 523 -28.78 15.75 22.23
C LEU A 523 -28.15 16.73 21.25
N ASP A 524 -27.22 16.24 20.44
CA ASP A 524 -26.58 16.98 19.37
C ASP A 524 -26.95 16.42 18.01
N VAL A 525 -27.07 17.31 17.01
CA VAL A 525 -27.16 16.96 15.58
C VAL A 525 -25.98 17.59 14.85
N THR A 526 -25.15 16.75 14.22
CA THR A 526 -24.04 17.23 13.40
C THR A 526 -24.36 17.10 11.92
N LEU A 527 -24.21 18.18 11.17
CA LEU A 527 -24.38 18.23 9.72
C LEU A 527 -23.13 18.78 9.06
N GLY A 528 -22.58 18.02 8.12
CA GLY A 528 -21.43 18.41 7.34
C GLY A 528 -21.64 18.21 5.85
N GLY A 529 -21.09 19.11 5.05
CA GLY A 529 -21.12 19.03 3.60
C GLY A 529 -19.85 19.55 2.97
N ARG A 530 -19.41 18.94 1.88
CA ARG A 530 -18.27 19.34 1.08
C ARG A 530 -18.57 19.18 -0.40
N TYR A 531 -18.34 20.23 -1.15
CA TYR A 531 -18.29 20.19 -2.61
C TYR A 531 -16.83 20.25 -3.06
N THR A 532 -16.42 19.28 -3.86
CA THR A 532 -15.06 19.19 -4.40
C THR A 532 -15.12 19.16 -5.91
N HIS A 533 -14.29 19.96 -6.56
CA HIS A 533 -14.03 19.89 -8.00
C HIS A 533 -12.58 19.46 -8.21
N GLU A 534 -12.40 18.51 -9.11
CA GLU A 534 -11.09 18.00 -9.48
C GLU A 534 -10.93 17.95 -10.99
N ARG A 535 -9.74 18.35 -11.46
CA ARG A 535 -9.32 18.24 -12.85
C ARG A 535 -7.97 17.54 -12.90
N LYS A 536 -7.87 16.48 -13.70
CA LYS A 536 -6.60 15.80 -13.99
C LYS A 536 -6.27 15.94 -15.47
N LYS A 537 -5.06 16.43 -15.75
CA LYS A 537 -4.44 16.43 -17.09
C LYS A 537 -3.38 15.36 -17.12
N PHE A 538 -3.31 14.66 -18.22
CA PHE A 538 -2.42 13.53 -18.43
C PHE A 538 -1.70 13.70 -19.78
N ASP A 539 -0.39 13.49 -19.76
CA ASP A 539 0.47 13.42 -20.92
C ASP A 539 1.39 12.20 -20.79
N ALA A 540 1.59 11.45 -21.87
CA ALA A 540 2.57 10.36 -21.89
C ALA A 540 3.32 10.34 -23.20
N THR A 541 4.59 9.96 -23.12
CA THR A 541 5.48 9.75 -24.28
C THR A 541 6.19 8.43 -24.09
N PHE A 542 6.22 7.61 -25.14
CA PHE A 542 6.75 6.26 -25.09
C PHE A 542 8.04 6.13 -25.90
N GLY A 543 9.02 5.44 -25.34
CA GLY A 543 10.27 5.07 -25.99
C GLY A 543 10.52 3.57 -25.89
N ASN A 544 10.98 2.97 -26.98
CA ASN A 544 11.24 1.52 -27.03
C ASN A 544 12.35 1.19 -28.04
N ASN A 545 13.23 0.25 -27.68
CA ASN A 545 14.29 -0.22 -28.58
C ASN A 545 14.12 -1.68 -29.03
N ASN A 546 12.96 -2.30 -28.78
CA ASN A 546 12.69 -3.66 -29.20
C ASN A 546 12.42 -3.76 -30.71
N ASN A 547 13.49 -3.82 -31.49
CA ASN A 547 13.43 -4.02 -32.95
C ASN A 547 13.04 -5.46 -33.33
N VAL A 548 13.13 -6.42 -32.45
CA VAL A 548 12.66 -7.80 -32.69
C VAL A 548 11.14 -7.82 -32.88
N CYS A 549 10.41 -7.03 -32.10
CA CYS A 549 8.96 -6.89 -32.28
C CYS A 549 8.60 -6.46 -33.72
N THR A 550 9.21 -5.40 -34.23
CA THR A 550 8.93 -4.90 -35.59
C THR A 550 9.31 -5.89 -36.67
N GLN A 551 10.40 -6.63 -36.47
CA GLN A 551 10.82 -7.67 -37.43
C GLN A 551 9.87 -8.87 -37.44
N LEU A 552 9.40 -9.31 -36.25
CA LEU A 552 8.38 -10.35 -36.15
C LEU A 552 7.06 -9.93 -36.80
N GLN A 553 6.65 -8.69 -36.57
CA GLN A 553 5.44 -8.13 -37.21
C GLN A 553 5.56 -8.10 -38.73
N ALA A 554 6.66 -7.57 -39.22
CA ALA A 554 6.88 -7.46 -40.70
C ALA A 554 6.91 -8.84 -41.37
N ARG A 555 7.38 -9.88 -40.66
CA ARG A 555 7.50 -11.22 -41.20
C ARG A 555 6.22 -12.04 -41.13
N LEU A 556 5.49 -11.95 -40.00
CA LEU A 556 4.46 -12.90 -39.60
C LEU A 556 3.03 -12.37 -39.66
N THR A 557 2.81 -11.07 -39.91
CA THR A 557 1.45 -10.51 -39.94
C THR A 557 0.60 -11.12 -41.04
N ASP A 558 1.16 -11.29 -42.22
CA ASP A 558 0.45 -11.91 -43.35
C ASP A 558 0.09 -13.36 -43.05
N ASP A 559 0.96 -14.10 -42.34
CA ASP A 559 0.69 -15.48 -41.96
C ASP A 559 -0.44 -15.61 -40.96
N ILE A 560 -0.57 -14.64 -40.06
CA ILE A 560 -1.65 -14.60 -39.03
C ILE A 560 -3.00 -14.35 -39.70
N THR A 561 -3.06 -13.52 -40.75
CA THR A 561 -4.29 -13.05 -41.40
C THR A 561 -4.68 -13.86 -42.63
N ASN A 562 -3.73 -14.57 -43.25
CA ASN A 562 -3.96 -15.30 -44.49
C ASN A 562 -4.76 -16.59 -44.23
N PRO A 563 -5.95 -16.77 -44.87
CA PRO A 563 -6.76 -17.97 -44.70
C PRO A 563 -6.10 -19.24 -45.27
N LEU A 564 -5.11 -19.10 -46.16
CA LEU A 564 -4.37 -20.23 -46.74
C LEU A 564 -3.28 -20.77 -45.82
N THR A 565 -2.92 -20.02 -44.77
CA THR A 565 -2.01 -20.51 -43.70
C THR A 565 -2.71 -21.57 -42.85
N THR A 566 -1.99 -22.61 -42.46
CA THR A 566 -2.54 -23.65 -41.58
C THR A 566 -2.94 -23.07 -40.22
N ALA A 567 -3.87 -23.71 -39.52
CA ALA A 567 -4.27 -23.30 -38.18
C ALA A 567 -3.06 -23.27 -37.21
N THR A 568 -2.18 -24.27 -37.33
CA THR A 568 -0.94 -24.34 -36.55
C THR A 568 0.02 -23.22 -36.90
N GLY A 569 0.20 -22.95 -38.20
CA GLY A 569 1.05 -21.82 -38.66
C GLY A 569 0.56 -20.48 -38.14
N ARG A 570 -0.75 -20.20 -38.24
CA ARG A 570 -1.36 -18.99 -37.66
C ARG A 570 -1.15 -18.89 -36.13
N ALA A 571 -1.38 -19.98 -35.44
CA ALA A 571 -1.19 -20.03 -33.97
C ALA A 571 0.25 -19.78 -33.55
N LEU A 572 1.22 -20.39 -34.25
CA LEU A 572 2.63 -20.17 -33.99
C LEU A 572 3.07 -18.73 -34.33
N ALA A 573 2.68 -18.23 -35.51
CA ALA A 573 2.94 -16.84 -35.89
C ALA A 573 2.37 -15.86 -34.87
N GLY A 574 1.13 -16.05 -34.45
CA GLY A 574 0.49 -15.25 -33.42
C GLY A 574 1.20 -15.31 -32.07
N SER A 575 1.66 -16.51 -31.67
CA SER A 575 2.41 -16.66 -30.43
C SER A 575 3.77 -15.99 -30.45
N LEU A 576 4.51 -16.11 -31.57
CA LEU A 576 5.81 -15.47 -31.78
C LEU A 576 5.69 -13.94 -31.73
N VAL A 577 4.74 -13.39 -32.46
CA VAL A 577 4.49 -11.94 -32.43
C VAL A 577 3.98 -11.51 -31.06
N GLY A 578 3.05 -12.27 -30.47
CA GLY A 578 2.49 -11.95 -29.16
C GLY A 578 3.57 -11.86 -28.08
N LEU A 579 4.51 -12.81 -28.04
CA LEU A 579 5.62 -12.82 -27.07
C LEU A 579 6.73 -11.81 -27.42
N GLY A 580 6.99 -11.57 -28.70
CA GLY A 580 7.99 -10.59 -29.13
C GLY A 580 7.54 -9.13 -28.93
N CYS A 581 6.22 -8.91 -28.91
CA CYS A 581 5.61 -7.58 -28.82
C CYS A 581 4.77 -7.40 -27.54
N GLN A 582 5.14 -8.00 -26.45
CA GLN A 582 4.44 -7.85 -25.17
C GLN A 582 4.39 -6.39 -24.68
N GLY A 583 3.40 -6.05 -23.89
CA GLY A 583 2.97 -4.74 -23.46
C GLY A 583 4.04 -3.65 -23.36
N ASN A 584 5.01 -3.80 -22.47
CA ASN A 584 6.11 -2.84 -22.28
C ASN A 584 7.07 -2.72 -23.49
N SER A 585 6.95 -3.60 -24.48
CA SER A 585 7.82 -3.67 -25.66
C SER A 585 7.08 -3.55 -26.97
N THR A 586 5.86 -3.03 -26.97
CA THR A 586 5.11 -2.74 -28.21
C THR A 586 5.80 -1.66 -29.01
N ALA A 587 6.39 -2.05 -30.13
CA ALA A 587 7.16 -1.13 -30.95
C ALA A 587 6.30 -0.04 -31.61
N GLU A 588 5.01 -0.31 -31.83
CA GLU A 588 4.07 0.64 -32.43
C GLU A 588 3.84 1.89 -31.59
N LEU A 589 4.05 1.82 -30.29
CA LEU A 589 3.97 3.00 -29.42
C LEU A 589 5.29 3.78 -29.35
N ASN A 590 6.35 3.29 -29.96
CA ASN A 590 7.64 3.97 -29.92
C ASN A 590 7.57 5.35 -30.59
N GLY A 591 7.95 6.39 -29.85
CA GLY A 591 7.88 7.78 -30.29
C GLY A 591 6.47 8.39 -30.25
N VAL A 592 5.46 7.65 -29.81
CA VAL A 592 4.08 8.15 -29.71
C VAL A 592 3.93 8.99 -28.44
N SER A 593 3.25 10.12 -28.57
CA SER A 593 2.81 10.95 -27.45
C SER A 593 1.30 11.03 -27.43
N ILE A 594 0.73 10.86 -26.25
CA ILE A 594 -0.72 10.93 -26.02
C ILE A 594 -1.02 11.89 -24.88
N ASN A 595 -2.18 12.51 -24.94
CA ASN A 595 -2.69 13.35 -23.87
C ASN A 595 -4.17 13.11 -23.61
N SER A 596 -4.61 13.40 -22.40
CA SER A 596 -6.02 13.33 -22.04
C SER A 596 -6.28 14.22 -20.83
N GLN A 597 -7.57 14.50 -20.61
CA GLN A 597 -7.99 15.25 -19.44
C GLN A 597 -9.32 14.68 -18.95
N ARG A 598 -9.51 14.73 -17.62
CA ARG A 598 -10.78 14.46 -16.99
C ARG A 598 -11.09 15.51 -15.95
N SER A 599 -12.37 15.77 -15.73
CA SER A 599 -12.85 16.63 -14.65
C SER A 599 -14.03 15.96 -13.96
N GLU A 600 -14.12 16.14 -12.66
CA GLU A 600 -15.22 15.61 -11.87
C GLU A 600 -15.58 16.56 -10.74
N SER A 601 -16.86 16.58 -10.40
CA SER A 601 -17.39 17.29 -9.24
C SER A 601 -18.11 16.30 -8.36
N ARG A 602 -17.85 16.36 -7.06
CA ARG A 602 -18.44 15.42 -6.09
C ARG A 602 -18.90 16.13 -4.84
N PHE A 603 -20.04 15.69 -4.34
CA PHE A 603 -20.53 16.07 -3.03
C PHE A 603 -20.27 14.94 -2.03
N SER A 604 -19.64 15.26 -0.91
CA SER A 604 -19.48 14.42 0.27
C SER A 604 -20.24 15.07 1.43
N GLY A 605 -20.70 14.26 2.37
CA GLY A 605 -21.41 14.81 3.49
C GLY A 605 -21.52 13.84 4.65
N THR A 606 -21.87 14.36 5.81
CA THR A 606 -22.15 13.58 7.01
C THR A 606 -23.34 14.14 7.75
N ALA A 607 -24.13 13.26 8.35
CA ALA A 607 -25.20 13.59 9.28
C ALA A 607 -25.09 12.65 10.47
N ILE A 608 -25.01 13.21 11.68
CA ILE A 608 -24.86 12.44 12.91
C ILE A 608 -25.89 12.94 13.93
N VAL A 609 -26.53 12.01 14.61
CA VAL A 609 -27.30 12.27 15.81
C VAL A 609 -26.55 11.63 16.97
N SER A 610 -26.24 12.40 17.99
CA SER A 610 -25.55 11.93 19.19
C SER A 610 -26.31 12.31 20.45
N TRP A 611 -26.43 11.36 21.35
CA TRP A 611 -27.22 11.48 22.58
C TRP A 611 -26.43 10.99 23.80
N LYS A 612 -26.49 11.78 24.88
CA LYS A 612 -25.87 11.45 26.16
C LYS A 612 -26.98 11.18 27.21
N PRO A 613 -27.55 9.95 27.23
CA PRO A 613 -28.68 9.63 28.10
C PRO A 613 -28.32 9.68 29.58
N ILE A 614 -27.09 9.39 29.92
CA ILE A 614 -26.52 9.48 31.28
C ILE A 614 -25.08 9.97 31.18
N ASN A 615 -24.53 10.38 32.30
CA ASN A 615 -23.12 10.74 32.38
C ASN A 615 -22.24 9.59 31.91
N HIS A 616 -21.15 9.89 31.21
CA HIS A 616 -20.15 8.94 30.68
C HIS A 616 -20.63 8.04 29.54
N LEU A 617 -21.90 8.12 29.09
CA LEU A 617 -22.40 7.33 27.98
C LEU A 617 -22.81 8.23 26.81
N LEU A 618 -22.18 8.06 25.67
CA LEU A 618 -22.54 8.63 24.38
C LEU A 618 -23.10 7.53 23.49
N VAL A 619 -24.26 7.74 22.88
CA VAL A 619 -24.83 6.89 21.83
C VAL A 619 -24.97 7.73 20.57
N TYR A 620 -24.70 7.17 19.40
CA TYR A 620 -24.81 7.91 18.15
C TYR A 620 -25.28 7.02 16.99
N ALA A 621 -25.86 7.70 16.00
CA ALA A 621 -26.13 7.13 14.67
C ALA A 621 -25.65 8.12 13.61
N SER A 622 -25.02 7.60 12.56
CA SER A 622 -24.43 8.44 11.51
C SER A 622 -24.70 7.91 10.11
N TYR A 623 -24.81 8.83 9.18
CA TYR A 623 -24.70 8.61 7.74
C TYR A 623 -23.54 9.43 7.21
N ALA A 624 -22.70 8.80 6.39
CA ALA A 624 -21.59 9.47 5.73
C ALA A 624 -21.50 9.07 4.26
N ARG A 625 -21.19 10.05 3.42
CA ARG A 625 -20.91 9.86 2.00
C ARG A 625 -19.51 10.35 1.69
N GLY A 626 -18.70 9.48 1.11
CA GLY A 626 -17.35 9.76 0.67
C GLY A 626 -17.10 9.37 -0.77
N TYR A 627 -15.93 9.70 -1.29
CA TYR A 627 -15.49 9.29 -2.61
C TYR A 627 -13.97 9.15 -2.69
N LYS A 628 -13.51 8.40 -3.68
CA LYS A 628 -12.13 8.31 -4.13
C LYS A 628 -12.08 8.78 -5.57
N ALA A 629 -11.10 9.62 -5.88
CA ALA A 629 -10.99 10.25 -7.20
C ALA A 629 -10.74 9.23 -8.31
N GLY A 630 -11.29 9.50 -9.47
CA GLY A 630 -10.93 8.81 -10.70
C GLY A 630 -9.55 9.23 -11.20
N GLY A 631 -8.98 8.50 -12.15
CA GLY A 631 -7.63 8.74 -12.61
C GLY A 631 -7.32 8.11 -13.96
N PHE A 632 -6.02 7.90 -14.18
CA PHE A 632 -5.48 7.26 -15.37
C PHE A 632 -4.62 6.06 -14.99
N ASN A 633 -4.75 4.97 -15.72
CA ASN A 633 -3.81 3.85 -15.67
C ASN A 633 -2.49 4.28 -16.32
N LEU A 634 -1.41 4.32 -15.53
CA LEU A 634 -0.10 4.75 -16.01
C LEU A 634 0.74 3.53 -16.42
N ASP A 635 0.21 2.77 -17.37
CA ASP A 635 0.85 1.59 -17.93
C ASP A 635 0.55 1.53 -19.42
N ARG A 636 1.59 1.59 -20.27
CA ARG A 636 1.45 1.55 -21.74
C ARG A 636 0.85 0.26 -22.26
N SER A 637 1.05 -0.84 -21.57
CA SER A 637 0.53 -2.14 -21.95
C SER A 637 -1.00 -2.19 -21.90
N ALA A 638 -1.65 -1.28 -21.18
CA ALA A 638 -3.09 -1.11 -21.17
C ALA A 638 -3.65 -0.51 -22.49
N LEU A 639 -2.81 0.09 -23.31
CA LEU A 639 -3.22 0.68 -24.59
C LEU A 639 -3.36 -0.35 -25.71
N LYS A 640 -2.73 -1.51 -25.59
CA LYS A 640 -2.70 -2.52 -26.66
C LYS A 640 -2.86 -3.93 -26.11
N ALA A 641 -3.86 -4.64 -26.65
CA ALA A 641 -3.92 -6.08 -26.49
C ALA A 641 -2.92 -6.74 -27.45
N PRO A 642 -2.18 -7.78 -27.00
CA PRO A 642 -1.36 -8.59 -27.91
C PRO A 642 -2.26 -9.21 -29.00
N ILE A 643 -1.74 -9.38 -30.20
CA ILE A 643 -2.44 -10.11 -31.25
C ILE A 643 -2.60 -11.55 -30.82
N THR A 644 -3.83 -12.02 -30.80
CA THR A 644 -4.13 -13.43 -30.54
C THR A 644 -4.10 -14.24 -31.83
N ALA A 645 -3.78 -15.51 -31.73
CA ALA A 645 -3.73 -16.43 -32.87
C ALA A 645 -5.06 -16.57 -33.61
N THR A 646 -6.17 -16.19 -33.01
CA THR A 646 -7.50 -16.17 -33.61
C THR A 646 -7.84 -14.81 -34.22
N GLY A 647 -6.84 -13.89 -34.31
CA GLY A 647 -6.99 -12.48 -34.54
C GLY A 647 -7.72 -12.08 -35.79
N THR A 648 -8.91 -11.62 -35.61
CA THR A 648 -9.63 -10.75 -36.54
C THR A 648 -9.11 -9.30 -36.50
N THR A 649 -8.26 -8.99 -35.53
CA THR A 649 -7.60 -7.68 -35.37
C THR A 649 -6.22 -7.71 -36.00
N THR A 650 -6.08 -7.06 -37.14
CA THR A 650 -4.77 -6.74 -37.71
C THR A 650 -4.01 -5.78 -36.81
N PHE A 651 -2.68 -5.75 -36.88
CA PHE A 651 -1.86 -4.74 -36.19
C PHE A 651 -2.33 -3.31 -36.47
N ALA A 652 -2.77 -3.03 -37.75
CA ALA A 652 -3.28 -1.73 -38.10
C ALA A 652 -4.57 -1.36 -37.38
N ALA A 653 -5.49 -2.31 -37.19
CA ALA A 653 -6.72 -2.08 -36.42
C ALA A 653 -6.41 -1.94 -34.93
N ALA A 654 -5.47 -2.71 -34.41
CA ALA A 654 -4.97 -2.52 -33.04
C ALA A 654 -4.25 -1.17 -32.87
N GLY A 655 -3.51 -0.71 -33.90
CA GLY A 655 -2.81 0.59 -33.93
C GLY A 655 -3.72 1.78 -33.69
N GLY A 656 -4.90 1.79 -34.31
CA GLY A 656 -5.88 2.87 -34.14
C GLY A 656 -6.48 2.96 -32.75
N ALA A 657 -6.69 1.83 -32.09
CA ALA A 657 -7.22 1.80 -30.71
C ALA A 657 -6.20 2.23 -29.64
N GLN A 658 -4.93 2.10 -29.92
CA GLN A 658 -3.84 2.32 -28.96
C GLN A 658 -3.63 3.79 -28.60
N SER A 659 -3.92 4.69 -29.48
CA SER A 659 -3.79 6.14 -29.24
C SER A 659 -4.94 6.72 -28.41
N LEU A 660 -5.93 5.92 -28.02
CA LEU A 660 -7.07 6.38 -27.24
C LEU A 660 -6.74 6.45 -25.75
N ALA A 661 -6.17 7.55 -25.33
CA ALA A 661 -5.89 7.81 -23.92
C ALA A 661 -7.14 7.72 -23.01
N ALA A 662 -8.34 7.82 -23.58
CA ALA A 662 -9.59 7.58 -22.89
C ALA A 662 -9.68 6.17 -22.26
N ASN A 663 -9.06 5.17 -22.90
CA ASN A 663 -9.02 3.80 -22.41
C ASN A 663 -8.17 3.64 -21.14
N LEU A 664 -7.34 4.61 -20.82
CA LEU A 664 -6.57 4.64 -19.58
C LEU A 664 -7.38 5.19 -18.40
N GLN A 665 -8.51 5.84 -18.64
CA GLN A 665 -9.30 6.49 -17.60
C GLN A 665 -10.09 5.46 -16.79
N PHE A 666 -10.15 5.66 -15.46
CA PHE A 666 -11.07 4.96 -14.59
C PHE A 666 -11.96 5.94 -13.80
N ALA A 667 -13.17 5.49 -13.48
CA ALA A 667 -14.18 6.31 -12.83
C ALA A 667 -13.89 6.53 -11.35
N PRO A 668 -14.42 7.62 -10.73
CA PRO A 668 -14.37 7.79 -9.29
C PRO A 668 -15.23 6.75 -8.57
N GLU A 669 -14.70 6.25 -7.45
CA GLU A 669 -15.42 5.39 -6.51
C GLU A 669 -16.26 6.26 -5.56
N THR A 670 -17.44 5.81 -5.19
CA THR A 670 -18.29 6.46 -4.20
C THR A 670 -18.74 5.46 -3.13
N VAL A 671 -18.90 5.94 -1.90
CA VAL A 671 -19.35 5.14 -0.76
C VAL A 671 -20.47 5.84 0.00
N ASN A 672 -21.49 5.07 0.38
CA ASN A 672 -22.49 5.43 1.37
C ASN A 672 -22.30 4.54 2.59
N ALA A 673 -22.19 5.14 3.77
CA ALA A 673 -21.94 4.45 5.02
C ALA A 673 -22.98 4.81 6.07
N TYR A 674 -23.39 3.81 6.82
CA TYR A 674 -24.30 3.91 7.97
C TYR A 674 -23.57 3.30 9.17
N GLU A 675 -23.62 3.99 10.31
CA GLU A 675 -22.98 3.51 11.53
C GLU A 675 -23.84 3.87 12.73
N VAL A 676 -23.94 2.95 13.69
CA VAL A 676 -24.45 3.18 15.01
C VAL A 676 -23.41 2.78 16.03
N GLY A 677 -23.28 3.54 17.11
CA GLY A 677 -22.24 3.25 18.11
C GLY A 677 -22.60 3.77 19.49
N ALA A 678 -21.83 3.27 20.45
CA ALA A 678 -21.93 3.69 21.84
C ALA A 678 -20.52 3.80 22.43
N LYS A 679 -20.29 4.84 23.25
CA LYS A 679 -19.05 5.03 24.02
C LYS A 679 -19.38 5.23 25.46
N TYR A 680 -18.72 4.44 26.30
CA TYR A 680 -18.79 4.59 27.75
C TYR A 680 -17.38 4.81 28.30
N SER A 681 -17.17 5.87 29.08
CA SER A 681 -15.86 6.19 29.63
C SER A 681 -15.98 6.67 31.06
N THR A 682 -15.20 6.05 31.92
CA THR A 682 -14.91 6.49 33.27
C THR A 682 -13.40 6.49 33.44
N GLY A 683 -12.83 7.15 34.45
CA GLY A 683 -11.38 7.21 34.62
C GLY A 683 -10.65 5.87 34.47
N PRO A 684 -11.09 4.75 35.11
CA PRO A 684 -10.42 3.46 35.02
C PRO A 684 -10.86 2.59 33.81
N PHE A 685 -11.97 2.89 33.14
CA PHE A 685 -12.54 2.04 32.11
C PHE A 685 -13.14 2.83 30.95
N SER A 686 -12.79 2.45 29.73
CA SER A 686 -13.45 2.93 28.53
C SER A 686 -13.84 1.78 27.62
N LEU A 687 -15.00 1.92 26.95
CA LEU A 687 -15.52 0.99 25.96
C LEU A 687 -16.12 1.77 24.79
N SER A 688 -15.70 1.45 23.60
CA SER A 688 -16.27 1.97 22.35
C SER A 688 -16.80 0.80 21.52
N LEU A 689 -18.08 0.88 21.13
CA LEU A 689 -18.75 -0.10 20.28
C LEU A 689 -19.24 0.60 19.02
N ALA A 690 -19.12 -0.04 17.86
CA ALA A 690 -19.70 0.43 16.60
C ALA A 690 -20.19 -0.73 15.76
N ALA A 691 -21.34 -0.57 15.11
CA ALA A 691 -21.83 -1.43 14.05
C ALA A 691 -21.97 -0.60 12.77
N PHE A 692 -21.46 -1.10 11.67
CA PHE A 692 -21.34 -0.34 10.43
C PHE A 692 -21.80 -1.11 9.19
N ARG A 693 -22.22 -0.38 8.16
CA ARG A 693 -22.52 -0.87 6.82
C ARG A 693 -22.09 0.15 5.78
N GLN A 694 -21.23 -0.26 4.83
CA GLN A 694 -20.63 0.59 3.80
C GLN A 694 -20.86 -0.02 2.42
N GLN A 695 -21.37 0.77 1.47
CA GLN A 695 -21.73 0.34 0.12
C GLN A 695 -20.89 1.14 -0.89
N PHE A 696 -20.06 0.43 -1.66
CA PHE A 696 -19.14 1.02 -2.63
C PHE A 696 -19.63 0.80 -4.06
N SER A 697 -19.80 1.89 -4.79
CA SER A 697 -20.10 1.89 -6.22
C SER A 697 -18.87 2.34 -7.02
N ASN A 698 -18.67 1.77 -8.21
CA ASN A 698 -17.45 1.93 -8.99
C ASN A 698 -16.19 1.61 -8.16
N PHE A 699 -16.25 0.56 -7.35
CA PHE A 699 -15.12 0.16 -6.52
C PHE A 699 -13.87 -0.02 -7.38
N GLN A 700 -12.82 0.74 -7.08
CA GLN A 700 -11.58 0.75 -7.86
C GLN A 700 -10.69 -0.40 -7.43
N LEU A 701 -10.69 -1.47 -8.20
CA LEU A 701 -9.84 -2.63 -8.00
C LEU A 701 -8.61 -2.57 -8.92
N ASN A 702 -7.43 -2.55 -8.34
CA ASN A 702 -6.18 -2.69 -9.09
C ASN A 702 -5.76 -4.15 -9.12
N THR A 703 -5.66 -4.73 -10.30
CA THR A 703 -5.29 -6.13 -10.52
C THR A 703 -4.11 -6.26 -11.45
N PHE A 704 -3.30 -7.29 -11.23
CA PHE A 704 -2.25 -7.71 -12.14
C PHE A 704 -2.64 -9.05 -12.76
N ASN A 705 -2.82 -9.08 -14.07
CA ASN A 705 -3.23 -10.28 -14.80
C ASN A 705 -2.05 -11.15 -15.29
N GLY A 706 -0.84 -10.90 -14.81
CA GLY A 706 0.39 -11.56 -15.25
C GLY A 706 1.19 -10.73 -16.25
N THR A 707 0.60 -9.67 -16.81
CA THR A 707 1.23 -8.78 -17.81
C THR A 707 1.02 -7.30 -17.50
N VAL A 708 -0.16 -6.92 -17.04
CA VAL A 708 -0.63 -5.52 -16.93
C VAL A 708 -1.28 -5.28 -15.59
N PHE A 709 -0.95 -4.14 -14.98
CA PHE A 709 -1.70 -3.58 -13.84
C PHE A 709 -2.80 -2.66 -14.35
N LEU A 710 -4.05 -3.00 -14.04
CA LEU A 710 -5.22 -2.24 -14.45
C LEU A 710 -6.12 -1.94 -13.27
N VAL A 711 -6.60 -0.71 -13.20
CA VAL A 711 -7.72 -0.34 -12.34
C VAL A 711 -9.01 -0.60 -13.09
N GLN A 712 -9.82 -1.46 -12.51
CA GLN A 712 -11.16 -1.79 -13.00
C GLN A 712 -12.21 -1.26 -12.02
N SER A 713 -13.34 -0.80 -12.56
CA SER A 713 -14.46 -0.31 -11.75
C SER A 713 -15.46 -1.44 -11.54
N ILE A 714 -15.64 -1.88 -10.30
CA ILE A 714 -16.52 -2.98 -9.95
C ILE A 714 -17.86 -2.43 -9.47
N ASN A 715 -18.94 -2.89 -10.10
CA ASN A 715 -20.31 -2.58 -9.73
C ASN A 715 -21.14 -3.86 -9.57
N GLY A 716 -22.24 -3.78 -8.84
CA GLY A 716 -23.20 -4.87 -8.72
C GLY A 716 -24.34 -4.74 -9.71
N CYS A 717 -25.02 -5.86 -10.02
CA CYS A 717 -26.28 -5.91 -10.74
C CYS A 717 -27.37 -6.44 -9.84
N SER A 718 -28.55 -5.82 -9.86
CA SER A 718 -29.72 -6.33 -9.13
C SER A 718 -30.46 -7.44 -9.90
N SER A 719 -30.27 -7.49 -11.22
CA SER A 719 -30.81 -8.53 -12.09
C SER A 719 -29.86 -9.73 -12.20
N SER A 720 -30.39 -10.89 -12.55
CA SER A 720 -29.60 -12.07 -12.89
C SER A 720 -28.81 -11.82 -14.18
N LEU A 721 -27.53 -12.21 -14.19
CA LEU A 721 -26.65 -12.12 -15.35
C LEU A 721 -26.67 -13.40 -16.23
N ALA A 722 -27.78 -14.17 -16.19
CA ALA A 722 -28.00 -15.33 -17.03
C ALA A 722 -26.91 -16.41 -16.94
N GLY A 723 -26.39 -16.67 -15.76
CA GLY A 723 -25.38 -17.70 -15.49
C GLY A 723 -23.94 -17.20 -15.73
N GLY A 724 -23.74 -15.88 -15.89
CA GLY A 724 -22.45 -15.27 -16.04
C GLY A 724 -21.68 -14.98 -14.74
N ASP A 725 -22.17 -15.47 -13.59
CA ASP A 725 -21.60 -15.13 -12.28
C ASP A 725 -21.30 -16.29 -11.38
N ARG A 726 -20.64 -15.98 -10.28
CA ARG A 726 -20.20 -16.90 -9.24
C ARG A 726 -19.22 -17.95 -9.72
N ASP A 727 -18.21 -17.51 -10.42
CA ASP A 727 -16.95 -18.22 -10.64
C ASP A 727 -17.01 -19.63 -11.25
N THR A 728 -18.20 -20.15 -11.53
CA THR A 728 -18.37 -21.47 -12.16
C THR A 728 -18.36 -21.40 -13.68
N ASN A 729 -18.49 -20.21 -14.26
CA ASN A 729 -18.52 -19.98 -15.69
C ASN A 729 -17.54 -18.86 -16.08
N ALA A 730 -16.78 -19.08 -17.16
CA ALA A 730 -15.87 -18.07 -17.72
C ALA A 730 -16.64 -16.90 -18.37
N ALA A 731 -17.90 -17.08 -18.74
CA ALA A 731 -18.72 -16.02 -19.29
C ALA A 731 -19.14 -15.03 -18.20
N THR A 732 -18.99 -13.75 -18.48
CA THR A 732 -19.48 -12.65 -17.67
C THR A 732 -20.62 -11.96 -18.40
N GLY A 733 -21.68 -11.58 -17.67
CA GLY A 733 -22.88 -11.00 -18.25
C GLY A 733 -22.89 -9.48 -18.24
N VAL A 734 -23.84 -8.91 -19.00
CA VAL A 734 -24.13 -7.47 -18.99
C VAL A 734 -25.38 -7.18 -18.16
N CYS A 735 -25.43 -6.01 -17.54
CA CYS A 735 -26.54 -5.55 -16.69
C CYS A 735 -27.26 -4.37 -17.37
N PRO A 736 -28.59 -4.30 -17.34
CA PRO A 736 -29.29 -3.07 -17.67
C PRO A 736 -28.82 -1.91 -16.79
N ALA A 737 -28.57 -0.75 -17.39
CA ALA A 737 -28.01 0.40 -16.65
C ALA A 737 -28.84 0.83 -15.43
N GLY A 738 -30.17 0.64 -15.46
CA GLY A 738 -31.07 0.94 -14.33
C GLY A 738 -30.94 -0.02 -13.14
N ASP A 739 -30.34 -1.21 -13.34
CA ASP A 739 -30.15 -2.24 -12.34
C ASP A 739 -28.74 -2.24 -11.74
N VAL A 740 -27.86 -1.34 -12.22
CA VAL A 740 -26.49 -1.21 -11.70
C VAL A 740 -26.49 -0.50 -10.37
N GLY A 741 -25.85 -1.11 -9.38
CA GLY A 741 -25.73 -0.58 -8.02
C GLY A 741 -24.31 -0.79 -7.45
N TYR A 742 -24.20 -0.73 -6.12
CA TYR A 742 -22.90 -0.95 -5.47
C TYR A 742 -22.37 -2.37 -5.73
N GLY A 743 -21.07 -2.48 -5.97
CA GLY A 743 -20.39 -3.76 -6.23
C GLY A 743 -19.75 -4.39 -5.01
N VAL A 744 -19.44 -3.59 -3.97
CA VAL A 744 -18.80 -4.05 -2.74
C VAL A 744 -19.61 -3.61 -1.53
N LEU A 745 -19.76 -4.55 -0.59
CA LEU A 745 -20.41 -4.33 0.71
C LEU A 745 -19.42 -4.68 1.81
N SER A 746 -19.15 -3.71 2.71
CA SER A 746 -18.42 -3.97 3.95
C SER A 746 -19.32 -3.66 5.13
N GLN A 747 -19.52 -4.61 6.03
CA GLN A 747 -20.35 -4.46 7.23
C GLN A 747 -19.80 -5.27 8.38
N GLY A 748 -20.09 -4.85 9.62
CA GLY A 748 -19.56 -5.55 10.77
C GLY A 748 -19.76 -4.82 12.08
N VAL A 749 -19.07 -5.32 13.10
CA VAL A 749 -19.07 -4.76 14.45
C VAL A 749 -17.63 -4.62 14.95
N GLU A 750 -17.39 -3.58 15.71
CA GLU A 750 -16.09 -3.26 16.31
C GLU A 750 -16.27 -2.95 17.79
N ALA A 751 -15.32 -3.38 18.60
CA ALA A 751 -15.25 -3.07 20.01
C ALA A 751 -13.82 -2.72 20.40
N GLU A 752 -13.65 -1.64 21.14
CA GLU A 752 -12.37 -1.27 21.75
C GLU A 752 -12.59 -0.96 23.24
N ALA A 753 -11.80 -1.59 24.08
CA ALA A 753 -11.86 -1.38 25.52
C ALA A 753 -10.47 -1.07 26.08
N SER A 754 -10.41 -0.14 27.04
CA SER A 754 -9.20 0.15 27.81
C SER A 754 -9.54 0.11 29.29
N LEU A 755 -8.72 -0.58 30.06
CA LEU A 755 -8.90 -0.78 31.49
C LEU A 755 -7.61 -0.42 32.22
N VAL A 756 -7.72 0.45 33.22
CA VAL A 756 -6.65 0.84 34.16
C VAL A 756 -7.09 0.41 35.57
N PRO A 757 -7.00 -0.90 35.91
CA PRO A 757 -7.55 -1.45 37.15
C PRO A 757 -6.86 -0.92 38.40
N ILE A 758 -5.58 -0.63 38.26
CA ILE A 758 -4.73 0.01 39.31
C ILE A 758 -3.74 0.92 38.62
N ARG A 759 -3.22 1.90 39.31
CA ARG A 759 -2.11 2.71 38.82
C ARG A 759 -0.99 1.77 38.36
N ASN A 760 -0.38 2.05 37.23
CA ASN A 760 0.72 1.28 36.64
C ASN A 760 0.31 -0.02 35.90
N VAL A 761 -0.97 -0.35 35.80
CA VAL A 761 -1.46 -1.46 34.96
C VAL A 761 -2.46 -0.94 33.94
N ARG A 762 -2.20 -1.21 32.67
CA ARG A 762 -3.12 -0.89 31.55
C ARG A 762 -3.35 -2.13 30.70
N VAL A 763 -4.61 -2.38 30.39
CA VAL A 763 -5.04 -3.46 29.48
C VAL A 763 -5.85 -2.82 28.35
N ASN A 764 -5.47 -3.06 27.10
CA ASN A 764 -6.29 -2.66 25.96
C ASN A 764 -6.71 -3.92 25.19
N LEU A 765 -7.96 -3.92 24.75
CA LEU A 765 -8.57 -4.99 23.94
C LEU A 765 -9.24 -4.35 22.74
N GLY A 766 -9.02 -4.91 21.58
CA GLY A 766 -9.68 -4.52 20.34
C GLY A 766 -10.24 -5.74 19.62
N PHE A 767 -11.44 -5.62 19.10
CA PHE A 767 -12.12 -6.66 18.36
C PHE A 767 -12.77 -6.05 17.12
N THR A 768 -12.60 -6.72 15.99
CA THR A 768 -13.31 -6.40 14.75
C THR A 768 -13.84 -7.69 14.16
N TYR A 769 -15.14 -7.73 13.92
CA TYR A 769 -15.78 -8.68 13.02
C TYR A 769 -16.28 -7.90 11.81
N GLN A 770 -15.84 -8.30 10.63
CA GLN A 770 -16.22 -7.63 9.38
C GLN A 770 -16.47 -8.64 8.28
N SER A 771 -17.53 -8.43 7.50
CA SER A 771 -17.79 -9.11 6.24
C SER A 771 -17.67 -8.09 5.12
N SER A 772 -16.55 -8.13 4.40
CA SER A 772 -16.25 -7.22 3.28
C SER A 772 -16.22 -8.04 2.00
N LYS A 773 -17.31 -7.98 1.22
CA LYS A 773 -17.59 -8.90 0.12
C LYS A 773 -17.96 -8.19 -1.17
N TYR A 774 -17.60 -8.82 -2.27
CA TYR A 774 -18.19 -8.54 -3.57
C TYR A 774 -19.64 -9.01 -3.61
N ARG A 775 -20.48 -8.30 -4.40
CA ARG A 775 -21.86 -8.77 -4.67
C ARG A 775 -21.82 -10.03 -5.54
N ASP A 776 -22.90 -10.82 -5.48
CA ASP A 776 -23.01 -12.08 -6.25
C ASP A 776 -23.04 -11.84 -7.77
N ASN A 777 -23.63 -10.73 -8.22
CA ASN A 777 -23.71 -10.34 -9.63
C ASN A 777 -22.85 -9.09 -9.85
N LEU A 778 -21.72 -9.22 -10.53
CA LEU A 778 -20.77 -8.14 -10.79
C LEU A 778 -20.73 -7.73 -12.26
N VAL A 779 -20.50 -6.45 -12.46
CA VAL A 779 -20.26 -5.84 -13.79
C VAL A 779 -19.08 -4.89 -13.73
N GLY A 780 -18.41 -4.71 -14.86
CA GLY A 780 -17.16 -3.96 -14.98
C GLY A 780 -17.32 -2.46 -15.22
N SER A 781 -18.54 -1.94 -15.24
CA SER A 781 -18.78 -0.51 -15.46
C SER A 781 -20.09 -0.01 -14.88
N ALA A 782 -20.21 1.29 -14.68
CA ALA A 782 -21.47 1.93 -14.28
C ALA A 782 -22.57 1.85 -15.34
N SER A 783 -22.24 1.54 -16.59
CA SER A 783 -23.20 1.31 -17.68
C SER A 783 -23.65 -0.16 -17.78
N GLY A 784 -23.16 -1.04 -16.90
CA GLY A 784 -23.53 -2.46 -16.87
C GLY A 784 -22.73 -3.33 -17.85
N GLY A 785 -21.58 -2.87 -18.34
CA GLY A 785 -20.69 -3.69 -19.17
C GLY A 785 -20.15 -4.90 -18.40
N ALA A 786 -19.92 -6.00 -19.11
CA ALA A 786 -19.49 -7.26 -18.51
C ALA A 786 -18.20 -7.09 -17.67
N LEU A 787 -18.10 -7.87 -16.58
CA LEU A 787 -16.88 -7.99 -15.79
C LEU A 787 -15.78 -8.63 -16.64
N ASP A 788 -14.54 -8.21 -16.42
CA ASP A 788 -13.39 -8.87 -17.06
C ASP A 788 -13.36 -10.36 -16.64
N PRO A 789 -13.25 -11.31 -17.59
CA PRO A 789 -13.17 -12.73 -17.28
C PRO A 789 -12.05 -13.12 -16.30
N ALA A 790 -10.97 -12.33 -16.22
CA ALA A 790 -9.90 -12.49 -15.23
C ALA A 790 -10.38 -12.30 -13.78
N LEU A 791 -11.50 -11.63 -13.58
CA LEU A 791 -12.07 -11.30 -12.28
C LEU A 791 -13.26 -12.19 -11.87
N ARG A 792 -13.53 -13.24 -12.62
CA ARG A 792 -14.68 -14.14 -12.41
C ARG A 792 -14.72 -14.82 -11.04
N LYS A 793 -13.63 -14.80 -10.29
CA LYS A 793 -13.56 -15.31 -8.91
C LYS A 793 -14.13 -14.37 -7.85
N LEU A 794 -14.32 -13.11 -8.20
CA LEU A 794 -14.76 -12.09 -7.23
C LEU A 794 -16.21 -12.21 -6.78
N PRO A 795 -17.21 -12.56 -7.66
CA PRO A 795 -18.62 -12.56 -7.28
C PRO A 795 -18.91 -13.39 -6.04
N GLY A 796 -19.47 -12.76 -5.01
CA GLY A 796 -19.86 -13.39 -3.75
C GLY A 796 -18.75 -13.66 -2.74
N ASP A 797 -17.49 -13.45 -3.11
CA ASP A 797 -16.34 -13.71 -2.25
C ASP A 797 -15.89 -12.50 -1.42
N ASN A 798 -15.08 -12.76 -0.37
CA ASN A 798 -14.46 -11.72 0.45
C ASN A 798 -13.42 -10.94 -0.36
N LEU A 799 -13.21 -9.67 -0.01
CA LEU A 799 -12.13 -8.88 -0.57
C LEU A 799 -10.77 -9.43 -0.10
N SER A 800 -9.76 -9.26 -0.96
CA SER A 800 -8.39 -9.61 -0.57
C SER A 800 -7.89 -8.78 0.61
N ASN A 801 -7.08 -9.41 1.47
CA ASN A 801 -6.53 -8.78 2.69
C ASN A 801 -7.61 -8.20 3.62
N ALA A 802 -8.75 -8.89 3.71
CA ALA A 802 -9.90 -8.50 4.52
C ALA A 802 -10.31 -9.64 5.47
N PRO A 803 -9.50 -9.96 6.50
CA PRO A 803 -9.84 -10.99 7.47
C PRO A 803 -11.18 -10.67 8.14
N GLU A 804 -12.04 -11.67 8.30
CA GLU A 804 -13.36 -11.46 8.93
C GLU A 804 -13.26 -11.15 10.41
N VAL A 805 -12.26 -11.73 11.09
CA VAL A 805 -12.06 -11.55 12.54
C VAL A 805 -10.65 -11.06 12.80
N VAL A 806 -10.55 -9.98 13.56
CA VAL A 806 -9.28 -9.50 14.10
C VAL A 806 -9.44 -9.20 15.59
N VAL A 807 -8.50 -9.71 16.40
CA VAL A 807 -8.41 -9.37 17.82
C VAL A 807 -7.03 -8.79 18.11
N THR A 808 -6.99 -7.65 18.76
CA THR A 808 -5.76 -7.07 19.30
C THR A 808 -5.85 -7.00 20.80
N SER A 809 -4.75 -7.23 21.51
CA SER A 809 -4.67 -7.03 22.94
C SER A 809 -3.32 -6.44 23.32
N SER A 810 -3.29 -5.67 24.40
CA SER A 810 -2.04 -5.26 25.02
C SER A 810 -2.18 -5.21 26.54
N PHE A 811 -1.09 -5.56 27.21
CA PHE A 811 -0.94 -5.48 28.67
C PHE A 811 0.35 -4.74 28.97
N ALA A 812 0.26 -3.71 29.79
CA ALA A 812 1.40 -2.95 30.29
C ALA A 812 1.36 -2.92 31.82
N TRP A 813 2.48 -3.24 32.48
CA TRP A 813 2.67 -3.13 33.87
C TRP A 813 4.00 -2.46 34.21
N THR A 814 3.93 -1.36 34.97
CA THR A 814 5.11 -0.55 35.33
C THR A 814 5.26 -0.45 36.86
N PRO A 815 5.62 -1.58 37.53
CA PRO A 815 5.73 -1.59 38.98
C PRO A 815 6.85 -0.70 39.48
N ARG A 816 6.59 0.04 40.58
CA ARG A 816 7.64 0.76 41.31
C ARG A 816 8.48 -0.25 42.11
N ILE A 817 9.79 -0.05 42.15
CA ILE A 817 10.74 -0.93 42.85
C ILE A 817 11.10 -0.30 44.16
N GLY A 818 10.32 -0.61 45.19
CA GLY A 818 10.47 -0.04 46.53
C GLY A 818 10.42 1.50 46.53
N ASN A 819 11.30 2.11 47.32
CA ASN A 819 11.46 3.58 47.39
C ASN A 819 12.68 4.09 46.60
N SER A 820 13.23 3.27 45.71
CA SER A 820 14.45 3.60 44.92
C SER A 820 14.24 4.65 43.85
N GLY A 821 12.99 4.97 43.53
CA GLY A 821 12.65 5.78 42.33
C GLY A 821 12.71 5.00 41.01
N LEU A 822 13.10 3.73 41.07
CA LEU A 822 13.13 2.85 39.89
C LEU A 822 11.75 2.25 39.64
N SER A 823 11.48 1.94 38.37
CA SER A 823 10.31 1.15 37.95
C SER A 823 10.69 0.05 36.99
N GLY A 824 9.98 -1.07 37.07
CA GLY A 824 10.02 -2.10 36.03
C GLY A 824 9.13 -1.74 34.85
N LEU A 825 9.34 -2.42 33.73
CA LEU A 825 8.43 -2.44 32.60
C LEU A 825 8.18 -3.88 32.21
N PHE A 826 6.90 -4.27 32.11
CA PHE A 826 6.44 -5.50 31.47
C PHE A 826 5.35 -5.14 30.47
N TYR A 827 5.61 -5.41 29.21
CA TYR A 827 4.67 -5.13 28.13
C TYR A 827 4.56 -6.35 27.23
N ILE A 828 3.35 -6.67 26.83
CA ILE A 828 3.05 -7.65 25.79
C ILE A 828 1.89 -7.14 24.96
N ASP A 829 1.96 -7.32 23.67
CA ASP A 829 0.81 -7.12 22.77
C ASP A 829 0.63 -8.33 21.86
N SER A 830 -0.58 -8.49 21.36
CA SER A 830 -0.92 -9.55 20.41
C SER A 830 -1.88 -9.05 19.34
N ARG A 831 -1.78 -9.67 18.16
CA ARG A 831 -2.76 -9.58 17.09
C ARG A 831 -3.09 -10.98 16.60
N LEU A 832 -4.36 -11.35 16.66
CA LEU A 832 -4.91 -12.54 16.02
C LEU A 832 -5.67 -12.09 14.75
N SER A 833 -5.40 -12.72 13.63
CA SER A 833 -6.08 -12.48 12.36
C SER A 833 -6.71 -13.77 11.87
N GLY A 834 -7.97 -13.71 11.46
CA GLY A 834 -8.59 -14.77 10.67
C GLY A 834 -7.88 -14.97 9.34
N ASP A 835 -8.24 -16.00 8.63
CA ASP A 835 -7.79 -16.30 7.27
C ASP A 835 -8.28 -15.25 6.27
N TYR A 836 -7.55 -15.08 5.18
CA TYR A 836 -7.91 -14.19 4.08
C TYR A 836 -7.08 -14.48 2.83
N ASN A 837 -7.64 -14.18 1.66
CA ASN A 837 -6.86 -14.24 0.42
C ASN A 837 -5.96 -13.00 0.28
N THR A 838 -4.69 -13.21 -0.07
CA THR A 838 -3.69 -12.13 -0.21
C THR A 838 -3.59 -11.58 -1.64
N GLY A 839 -4.27 -12.18 -2.60
CA GLY A 839 -4.27 -11.79 -4.00
C GLY A 839 -5.56 -11.11 -4.43
N SER A 840 -5.47 -10.04 -5.22
CA SER A 840 -6.62 -9.26 -5.68
C SER A 840 -7.54 -10.00 -6.67
N ASP A 841 -7.08 -11.11 -7.24
CA ASP A 841 -7.81 -11.99 -8.16
C ASP A 841 -8.43 -13.23 -7.47
N LEU A 842 -8.19 -13.37 -6.16
CA LEU A 842 -8.74 -14.40 -5.28
C LEU A 842 -8.43 -15.85 -5.70
N PHE A 843 -7.29 -16.10 -6.31
CA PHE A 843 -6.86 -17.49 -6.55
C PHE A 843 -6.64 -18.23 -5.22
N PRO A 844 -7.12 -19.47 -5.07
CA PRO A 844 -7.05 -20.22 -3.80
C PRO A 844 -5.62 -20.45 -3.27
N GLN A 845 -4.61 -20.53 -4.14
CA GLN A 845 -3.21 -20.67 -3.71
C GLN A 845 -2.67 -19.44 -2.99
N LYS A 846 -3.35 -18.30 -3.06
CA LYS A 846 -2.99 -17.05 -2.41
C LYS A 846 -3.65 -16.90 -1.03
N GLU A 847 -4.34 -17.91 -0.55
CA GLU A 847 -4.91 -17.93 0.79
C GLU A 847 -3.81 -17.88 1.85
N GLN A 848 -4.05 -17.07 2.87
CA GLN A 848 -3.28 -16.98 4.08
C GLN A 848 -4.13 -17.52 5.23
N ASP A 849 -3.66 -18.60 5.85
CA ASP A 849 -4.28 -19.16 7.05
C ASP A 849 -4.29 -18.16 8.20
N SER A 850 -5.22 -18.31 9.11
CA SER A 850 -5.27 -17.54 10.34
C SER A 850 -3.95 -17.63 11.12
N PHE A 851 -3.57 -16.54 11.77
CA PHE A 851 -2.32 -16.46 12.52
C PHE A 851 -2.41 -15.52 13.72
N ALA A 852 -1.45 -15.69 14.62
CA ALA A 852 -1.25 -14.83 15.78
C ALA A 852 0.17 -14.27 15.79
N LEU A 853 0.29 -12.98 16.08
CA LEU A 853 1.55 -12.28 16.33
C LEU A 853 1.60 -11.84 17.77
N PHE A 854 2.75 -11.96 18.38
CA PHE A 854 3.01 -11.49 19.74
C PHE A 854 4.30 -10.70 19.77
N ASN A 855 4.25 -9.56 20.46
CA ASN A 855 5.43 -8.75 20.78
C ASN A 855 5.54 -8.63 22.29
N ALA A 856 6.76 -8.49 22.80
CA ALA A 856 6.98 -8.32 24.22
C ALA A 856 8.13 -7.35 24.48
N ARG A 857 8.07 -6.67 25.63
CA ARG A 857 9.11 -5.77 26.11
C ARG A 857 9.23 -5.87 27.63
N VAL A 858 10.45 -5.98 28.12
CA VAL A 858 10.76 -5.94 29.56
C VAL A 858 11.89 -4.95 29.80
N GLY A 859 11.84 -4.21 30.88
CA GLY A 859 12.84 -3.19 31.13
C GLY A 859 12.91 -2.68 32.55
N LEU A 860 13.93 -1.87 32.77
CA LEU A 860 14.17 -1.11 33.97
C LEU A 860 14.25 0.37 33.62
N ARG A 861 13.57 1.21 34.36
CA ARG A 861 13.49 2.65 34.20
C ARG A 861 13.93 3.39 35.43
N GLY A 862 14.69 4.45 35.27
CA GLY A 862 15.12 5.36 36.31
C GLY A 862 13.97 6.24 36.79
N LYS A 863 14.29 7.05 37.82
CA LYS A 863 13.36 8.03 38.37
C LYS A 863 12.85 8.94 37.22
N ASP A 864 11.53 9.15 37.21
CA ASP A 864 10.85 10.01 36.22
C ASP A 864 11.22 9.68 34.74
N GLU A 865 11.58 8.41 34.47
CA GLU A 865 12.03 7.89 33.19
C GLU A 865 13.23 8.64 32.59
N GLN A 866 14.10 9.24 33.42
CA GLN A 866 15.30 9.92 32.95
C GLN A 866 16.23 8.99 32.14
N TRP A 867 16.20 7.68 32.43
CA TRP A 867 16.86 6.66 31.64
C TRP A 867 16.04 5.36 31.66
N ALA A 868 16.22 4.56 30.64
CA ALA A 868 15.63 3.23 30.56
C ALA A 868 16.55 2.25 29.81
N ILE A 869 16.51 0.99 30.23
CA ILE A 869 17.10 -0.15 29.51
C ILE A 869 15.96 -1.13 29.27
N GLU A 870 15.68 -1.44 28.02
CA GLU A 870 14.53 -2.24 27.64
C GLU A 870 14.95 -3.33 26.64
N PHE A 871 14.65 -4.59 26.94
CA PHE A 871 14.77 -5.72 26.03
C PHE A 871 13.43 -5.94 25.35
N TRP A 872 13.46 -6.14 24.04
CA TRP A 872 12.23 -6.30 23.25
C TRP A 872 12.35 -7.44 22.24
N GLY A 873 11.19 -7.98 21.87
CA GLY A 873 11.03 -8.93 20.78
C GLY A 873 9.74 -8.64 20.03
N GLN A 874 9.82 -8.63 18.72
CA GLN A 874 8.68 -8.56 17.80
C GLN A 874 8.53 -9.89 17.10
N ASN A 875 7.26 -10.32 16.86
CA ASN A 875 6.97 -11.64 16.29
C ASN A 875 7.74 -12.74 17.06
N ILE A 876 7.62 -12.76 18.38
CA ILE A 876 8.47 -13.60 19.28
C ILE A 876 8.39 -15.09 18.98
N PHE A 877 7.27 -15.56 18.42
CA PHE A 877 7.09 -16.95 18.00
C PHE A 877 7.54 -17.24 16.57
N ASN A 878 8.12 -16.25 15.88
CA ASN A 878 8.62 -16.34 14.51
C ASN A 878 7.57 -16.87 13.53
N LYS A 879 6.35 -16.36 13.60
CA LYS A 879 5.29 -16.73 12.66
C LYS A 879 5.55 -16.10 11.30
N ASP A 880 5.70 -16.95 10.29
CA ASP A 880 5.73 -16.50 8.89
C ASP A 880 4.32 -16.42 8.32
N TYR A 881 4.08 -15.38 7.51
CA TYR A 881 2.84 -15.18 6.78
C TYR A 881 3.08 -14.30 5.54
N ALA A 882 2.21 -14.46 4.54
CA ALA A 882 2.22 -13.64 3.34
C ALA A 882 1.47 -12.33 3.57
N GLN A 883 2.02 -11.21 3.10
CA GLN A 883 1.35 -9.92 3.09
C GLN A 883 0.51 -9.74 1.82
N VAL A 884 1.10 -10.06 0.67
CA VAL A 884 0.49 -9.97 -0.66
C VAL A 884 1.05 -11.09 -1.52
N ALA A 885 0.18 -11.80 -2.23
CA ALA A 885 0.56 -12.75 -3.27
C ALA A 885 0.04 -12.28 -4.63
N PHE A 886 0.79 -12.60 -5.67
CA PHE A 886 0.53 -12.13 -7.03
C PHE A 886 0.96 -13.19 -8.05
N ASN A 887 0.54 -12.98 -9.30
CA ASN A 887 0.96 -13.83 -10.41
C ASN A 887 2.41 -13.55 -10.77
N SER A 888 3.26 -14.58 -10.77
CA SER A 888 4.67 -14.40 -11.19
C SER A 888 4.70 -13.93 -12.66
N PRO A 889 5.34 -12.79 -12.95
CA PRO A 889 5.29 -12.18 -14.27
C PRO A 889 5.81 -13.11 -15.37
N PHE A 890 5.03 -13.26 -16.44
CA PHE A 890 5.27 -14.14 -17.60
C PHE A 890 5.35 -15.63 -17.31
N GLN A 891 5.23 -16.05 -16.04
CA GLN A 891 5.43 -17.43 -15.62
C GLN A 891 4.11 -18.23 -15.64
N ALA A 892 3.35 -18.11 -16.71
CA ALA A 892 2.21 -18.96 -17.03
C ALA A 892 2.61 -19.95 -18.13
N GLY A 893 2.22 -21.22 -17.96
CA GLY A 893 2.51 -22.26 -18.93
C GLY A 893 1.69 -22.13 -20.21
N ALA A 894 2.07 -22.87 -21.24
CA ALA A 894 1.31 -23.02 -22.47
C ALA A 894 0.06 -23.89 -22.22
N THR A 895 -0.93 -23.77 -23.11
CA THR A 895 -2.16 -24.55 -23.07
C THR A 895 -1.92 -26.03 -23.10
N SER A 896 -2.51 -26.76 -22.15
CA SER A 896 -2.87 -28.13 -22.34
C SER A 896 -4.34 -28.27 -21.91
N ALA A 897 -5.16 -28.88 -22.78
CA ALA A 897 -6.49 -29.28 -22.37
C ALA A 897 -6.36 -30.25 -21.17
N PRO A 898 -7.19 -30.18 -20.15
CA PRO A 898 -8.48 -29.50 -20.06
C PRO A 898 -8.45 -28.12 -19.35
N PHE A 899 -7.30 -27.46 -19.26
CA PHE A 899 -7.20 -26.20 -18.55
C PHE A 899 -7.82 -25.06 -19.35
N THR A 900 -8.87 -24.46 -18.83
CA THR A 900 -9.68 -23.43 -19.52
C THR A 900 -9.81 -22.15 -18.71
N ASP A 901 -8.78 -21.81 -17.93
CA ASP A 901 -8.81 -20.54 -17.19
C ASP A 901 -8.77 -19.36 -18.17
N PRO A 902 -9.81 -18.50 -18.21
CA PRO A 902 -9.83 -17.37 -19.13
C PRO A 902 -8.79 -16.30 -18.79
N GLN A 903 -8.33 -16.23 -17.56
CA GLN A 903 -7.23 -15.36 -17.16
C GLN A 903 -5.89 -15.84 -17.72
N TYR A 904 -5.73 -17.17 -17.83
CA TYR A 904 -4.52 -17.80 -18.33
C TYR A 904 -4.89 -18.86 -19.39
N PRO A 905 -5.44 -18.45 -20.52
CA PRO A 905 -5.94 -19.39 -21.53
C PRO A 905 -4.84 -20.28 -22.11
N GLY A 906 -3.59 -19.89 -21.94
CA GLY A 906 -2.42 -20.62 -22.38
C GLY A 906 -1.85 -21.59 -21.36
N GLY A 907 -2.44 -21.80 -20.17
CA GLY A 907 -1.90 -22.75 -19.23
C GLY A 907 -2.07 -22.35 -17.78
N ARG A 908 -1.18 -22.86 -16.92
CA ARG A 908 -1.23 -22.69 -15.47
C ARG A 908 -0.26 -21.63 -15.01
N GLN A 909 -0.67 -20.82 -14.04
CA GLN A 909 0.09 -19.72 -13.50
C GLN A 909 0.90 -20.16 -12.27
N ILE A 910 2.15 -19.70 -12.15
CA ILE A 910 2.93 -19.73 -10.92
C ILE A 910 2.69 -18.44 -10.14
N PHE A 911 2.69 -18.53 -8.82
CA PHE A 911 2.42 -17.43 -7.92
C PHE A 911 3.64 -17.10 -7.06
N SER A 912 3.84 -15.81 -6.80
CA SER A 912 4.85 -15.27 -5.89
C SER A 912 4.20 -14.49 -4.75
N GLN A 913 4.93 -14.32 -3.65
CA GLN A 913 4.42 -13.65 -2.45
C GLN A 913 5.50 -12.81 -1.77
N PHE A 914 5.07 -11.72 -1.16
CA PHE A 914 5.87 -10.91 -0.26
C PHE A 914 5.59 -11.35 1.19
N LEU A 915 6.62 -11.81 1.88
CA LEU A 915 6.51 -12.25 3.27
C LEU A 915 6.57 -11.07 4.24
N ALA A 916 5.92 -11.22 5.38
CA ALA A 916 6.06 -10.32 6.50
C ALA A 916 7.43 -10.42 7.17
N GLU A 917 7.77 -9.46 8.02
CA GLU A 917 9.04 -9.45 8.74
C GLU A 917 9.14 -10.65 9.70
N PRO A 918 10.30 -11.33 9.79
CA PRO A 918 10.52 -12.43 10.72
C PRO A 918 10.65 -11.92 12.16
N ARG A 919 10.92 -12.81 13.12
CA ARG A 919 11.22 -12.43 14.50
C ARG A 919 12.43 -11.50 14.56
N THR A 920 12.21 -10.34 15.21
CA THR A 920 13.28 -9.42 15.57
C THR A 920 13.32 -9.23 17.08
N TYR A 921 14.52 -9.00 17.63
CA TYR A 921 14.71 -8.76 19.04
C TYR A 921 15.96 -7.91 19.28
N GLY A 922 15.99 -7.24 20.40
CA GLY A 922 17.12 -6.36 20.73
C GLY A 922 16.99 -5.69 22.08
N VAL A 923 17.85 -4.71 22.27
CA VAL A 923 17.90 -3.85 23.45
C VAL A 923 17.82 -2.39 23.03
N THR A 924 17.07 -1.61 23.81
CA THR A 924 16.95 -0.16 23.66
C THR A 924 17.40 0.54 24.93
N LEU A 925 18.25 1.52 24.76
CA LEU A 925 18.64 2.47 25.81
C LEU A 925 17.96 3.80 25.52
N ARG A 926 17.37 4.40 26.54
CA ARG A 926 16.74 5.72 26.44
C ARG A 926 17.26 6.66 27.51
N GLY A 927 17.37 7.93 27.15
CA GLY A 927 17.68 9.03 28.04
C GLY A 927 16.74 10.20 27.80
N LYS A 928 16.31 10.88 28.90
CA LYS A 928 15.47 12.08 28.85
C LYS A 928 16.05 13.12 29.80
N PHE A 929 16.04 14.39 29.39
CA PHE A 929 16.57 15.50 30.16
C PHE A 929 15.72 16.77 30.00
#